data_811feed24e1832efb8aebf84a8b89bfa
#
_entry.id   811feed24e1832efb8aebf84a8b89bfa
#
_cell.length_a   1.000
_cell.length_b   1.000
_cell.length_c   1.000
_cell.angle_alpha   90.00
_cell.angle_beta   90.00
_cell.angle_gamma   90.00
#
_symmetry.space_group_name_H-M   'P 1'
#
loop_
_entity.id
_entity.type
_entity.pdbx_description
1 polymer ?
#
loop_
_entity_poly.entity_id
_entity_poly.type
_entity_poly.pdbx_seq_one_letter_code
_entity_poly.pdbx_strand_id
1 'polypeptide(L)'
;MEENQEFTSPEKEEQTELQNTKLEQPQKGEKKPIDKRVWIILGAALAVILITVVVLIALGGGNNQPIETTPENTTVETTPEVIDPETLPAPSLKLTQVSITTGESAAEQNALTELKKYLEIKGVQVSTSGGFPITLSIDESIGEDAYRVSASVGEGKTESLTIVGGNGRGVLYGVYQFLEECANVRFFTPELEVCNPGDVYVWDGVILDYTPTFELRQTNWYGWIADDTKYTWSTKNGINIISGWTNSWSEELGGSLTYAPNLFVHTISYLLADPTVTYPRTAPNPCLTDENVYSTVLANVRKVLEANPDSKIISISQNDNEKHCTCDNCKEIEQIEGSASGPLIRFVNRIANELADEYPDLTIDTLAYKYTLNAPKVTKPAENVCIRLSTITCHFNHPLTQTNCHSCAQFCNAIREWSAICDNLYVWDYTTNYAYYLATFPNFHVLRQNVKFFADNNVKGVFAQGNSSGPSGEFGELRAYLLAKLFMNPYMTSTEYYAHMDEFLAAYYGAGWQNIRKYIDAITLYAKTYPSTGYNGMGIYSYPFTVFEESTFAVIEEKMNAYWDAAEAAAGDRLAYVQRSRYQVRYLSLFVNPNKEEAQKLVDDVLANNIHWHEGEWGNWNDPKIGGMPWFVEQYDLLTRKPSEWFAKPKDEE
;
A
#
# COMPACT_ATOMS: atom_id res chain seq x y z
N MET A 1 -43.32 -23.99 -37.84
CA MET A 1 -42.11 -24.48 -38.48
C MET A 1 -41.08 -23.41 -38.19
N GLU A 2 -40.45 -23.55 -37.06
CA GLU A 2 -39.40 -22.63 -36.56
C GLU A 2 -38.07 -23.36 -36.74
N GLU A 3 -37.18 -22.77 -37.52
CA GLU A 3 -35.80 -23.26 -37.66
C GLU A 3 -34.95 -22.68 -36.51
N ASN A 4 -34.47 -23.57 -35.65
CA ASN A 4 -33.44 -23.25 -34.65
C ASN A 4 -32.10 -23.11 -35.37
N GLN A 5 -31.51 -21.93 -35.33
CA GLN A 5 -30.09 -21.72 -35.64
C GLN A 5 -29.30 -21.79 -34.33
N GLU A 6 -28.52 -22.83 -34.13
CA GLU A 6 -27.47 -22.93 -33.11
C GLU A 6 -26.32 -21.96 -33.42
N PHE A 7 -26.07 -21.03 -32.51
CA PHE A 7 -24.86 -20.20 -32.52
C PHE A 7 -23.72 -20.99 -31.83
N THR A 8 -22.76 -21.45 -32.59
CA THR A 8 -21.49 -21.99 -32.05
C THR A 8 -20.52 -20.85 -31.73
N SER A 9 -19.93 -20.90 -30.55
CA SER A 9 -18.95 -19.90 -30.09
C SER A 9 -17.58 -20.04 -30.77
N PRO A 10 -16.80 -18.96 -30.95
CA PRO A 10 -15.51 -18.97 -31.67
C PRO A 10 -14.40 -19.82 -31.04
N GLU A 11 -14.52 -20.23 -29.80
CA GLU A 11 -13.49 -21.04 -29.10
C GLU A 11 -13.36 -22.48 -29.57
N LYS A 12 -14.32 -22.99 -30.33
CA LYS A 12 -14.24 -24.36 -30.89
C LYS A 12 -13.45 -24.48 -32.19
N GLU A 13 -13.25 -23.40 -32.91
CA GLU A 13 -12.48 -23.42 -34.16
C GLU A 13 -10.96 -23.42 -33.95
N GLU A 14 -10.47 -22.74 -32.92
CA GLU A 14 -9.02 -22.66 -32.62
C GLU A 14 -8.43 -23.98 -32.08
N GLN A 15 -9.23 -24.85 -31.47
CA GLN A 15 -8.79 -26.16 -30.98
C GLN A 15 -8.71 -27.22 -32.07
N THR A 16 -9.34 -27.00 -33.20
CA THR A 16 -9.37 -27.99 -34.31
C THR A 16 -8.18 -27.85 -35.26
N GLU A 17 -7.57 -26.67 -35.38
CA GLU A 17 -6.37 -26.47 -36.21
C GLU A 17 -5.08 -26.97 -35.56
N LEU A 18 -5.01 -27.06 -34.23
CA LEU A 18 -3.83 -27.55 -33.51
C LEU A 18 -3.68 -29.11 -33.52
N GLN A 19 -4.67 -29.85 -33.95
CA GLN A 19 -4.61 -31.33 -33.99
C GLN A 19 -4.13 -31.92 -35.30
N ASN A 20 -3.93 -31.15 -36.36
CA ASN A 20 -3.58 -31.68 -37.70
C ASN A 20 -2.13 -31.47 -38.14
N THR A 21 -1.26 -30.93 -37.29
CA THR A 21 0.18 -30.89 -37.58
C THR A 21 0.85 -32.12 -37.00
N LYS A 22 0.99 -33.17 -37.81
CA LYS A 22 1.83 -34.35 -37.52
C LYS A 22 3.28 -33.88 -37.38
N LEU A 23 3.77 -33.79 -36.12
CA LEU A 23 5.20 -33.71 -35.82
C LEU A 23 5.84 -35.08 -36.23
N GLU A 24 6.68 -35.05 -37.26
CA GLU A 24 7.59 -36.15 -37.57
C GLU A 24 8.50 -36.39 -36.36
N GLN A 25 8.52 -37.64 -35.91
CA GLN A 25 9.42 -38.07 -34.82
C GLN A 25 10.86 -38.02 -35.34
N PRO A 26 11.82 -37.44 -34.63
CA PRO A 26 13.22 -37.51 -34.97
C PRO A 26 13.69 -39.00 -34.80
N GLN A 27 14.36 -39.53 -35.82
CA GLN A 27 15.00 -40.83 -35.78
C GLN A 27 15.94 -40.95 -34.59
N LYS A 28 15.91 -42.11 -33.91
CA LYS A 28 16.82 -42.47 -32.83
C LYS A 28 18.26 -42.42 -33.35
N GLY A 29 18.97 -41.31 -33.06
CA GLY A 29 20.41 -41.25 -33.18
C GLY A 29 21.06 -42.08 -32.07
N GLU A 30 22.02 -42.90 -32.45
CA GLU A 30 22.87 -43.70 -31.55
C GLU A 30 23.50 -42.77 -30.47
N LYS A 31 23.31 -43.11 -29.21
CA LYS A 31 23.97 -42.42 -28.08
C LYS A 31 25.47 -42.68 -28.15
N LYS A 32 26.27 -41.73 -28.58
CA LYS A 32 27.73 -41.77 -28.35
C LYS A 32 28.02 -41.79 -26.85
N PRO A 33 28.94 -42.62 -26.40
CA PRO A 33 29.30 -42.68 -24.99
C PRO A 33 29.88 -41.31 -24.55
N ILE A 34 29.36 -40.80 -23.43
CA ILE A 34 29.85 -39.54 -22.83
C ILE A 34 31.33 -39.71 -22.48
N ASP A 35 32.15 -38.75 -22.95
CA ASP A 35 33.60 -38.76 -22.68
C ASP A 35 33.86 -38.85 -21.20
N LYS A 36 34.75 -39.76 -20.79
CA LYS A 36 35.18 -39.95 -19.37
C LYS A 36 35.66 -38.64 -18.71
N ARG A 37 36.10 -37.68 -19.52
CA ARG A 37 36.52 -36.37 -19.05
C ARG A 37 35.36 -35.54 -18.47
N VAL A 38 34.10 -35.73 -18.99
CA VAL A 38 32.91 -35.06 -18.44
C VAL A 38 32.58 -35.60 -17.05
N TRP A 39 32.73 -36.88 -16.82
CA TRP A 39 32.55 -37.50 -15.50
C TRP A 39 33.61 -37.07 -14.48
N ILE A 40 34.85 -36.82 -14.93
CA ILE A 40 35.93 -36.31 -14.07
C ILE A 40 35.63 -34.83 -13.68
N ILE A 41 35.12 -34.00 -14.61
CA ILE A 41 34.79 -32.61 -14.31
C ILE A 41 33.55 -32.52 -13.37
N LEU A 42 32.54 -33.36 -13.60
CA LEU A 42 31.37 -33.45 -12.69
C LEU A 42 31.75 -33.95 -11.30
N GLY A 43 32.63 -34.96 -11.22
CA GLY A 43 33.14 -35.48 -9.97
C GLY A 43 34.01 -34.44 -9.21
N ALA A 44 34.81 -33.66 -9.90
CA ALA A 44 35.59 -32.58 -9.33
C ALA A 44 34.72 -31.42 -8.83
N ALA A 45 33.67 -31.07 -9.56
CA ALA A 45 32.68 -30.05 -9.15
C ALA A 45 31.94 -30.49 -7.88
N LEU A 46 31.52 -31.75 -7.81
CA LEU A 46 30.84 -32.31 -6.62
C LEU A 46 31.79 -32.36 -5.40
N ALA A 47 33.06 -32.69 -5.63
CA ALA A 47 34.06 -32.70 -4.56
C ALA A 47 34.35 -31.29 -4.02
N VAL A 48 34.39 -30.27 -4.88
CA VAL A 48 34.54 -28.88 -4.47
C VAL A 48 33.33 -28.42 -3.66
N ILE A 49 32.10 -28.76 -4.08
CA ILE A 49 30.90 -28.42 -3.32
C ILE A 49 30.88 -29.12 -1.96
N LEU A 50 31.26 -30.40 -1.88
CA LEU A 50 31.34 -31.14 -0.63
C LEU A 50 32.45 -30.56 0.31
N ILE A 51 33.60 -30.19 -0.23
CA ILE A 51 34.67 -29.55 0.56
C ILE A 51 34.22 -28.17 1.07
N THR A 52 33.50 -27.39 0.24
CA THR A 52 32.97 -26.08 0.66
C THR A 52 31.92 -26.21 1.77
N VAL A 53 31.03 -27.20 1.68
CA VAL A 53 30.06 -27.51 2.74
C VAL A 53 30.74 -27.97 4.03
N VAL A 54 31.76 -28.85 3.93
CA VAL A 54 32.51 -29.32 5.09
C VAL A 54 33.33 -28.19 5.74
N VAL A 55 33.90 -27.27 4.94
CA VAL A 55 34.64 -26.11 5.45
C VAL A 55 33.68 -25.12 6.11
N LEU A 56 32.47 -24.91 5.57
CA LEU A 56 31.45 -24.06 6.19
C LEU A 56 30.95 -24.69 7.52
N ILE A 57 30.81 -26.00 7.59
CA ILE A 57 30.46 -26.71 8.84
C ILE A 57 31.62 -26.67 9.85
N ALA A 58 32.88 -26.79 9.41
CA ALA A 58 34.04 -26.75 10.26
C ALA A 58 34.39 -25.33 10.77
N LEU A 59 34.09 -24.29 10.00
CA LEU A 59 34.26 -22.91 10.43
C LEU A 59 33.09 -22.39 11.30
N GLY A 60 31.92 -23.07 11.29
CA GLY A 60 30.80 -22.85 12.20
C GLY A 60 30.90 -23.57 13.55
N GLY A 61 31.92 -24.40 13.76
CA GLY A 61 32.14 -25.20 14.99
C GLY A 61 33.09 -24.52 15.98
N GLY A 62 32.73 -23.35 16.48
CA GLY A 62 33.39 -22.68 17.57
C GLY A 62 32.66 -22.87 18.90
N ASN A 63 33.21 -23.71 19.79
CA ASN A 63 32.93 -23.84 21.21
C ASN A 63 31.47 -24.02 21.67
N ASN A 64 30.99 -25.25 21.64
CA ASN A 64 29.92 -25.70 22.52
C ASN A 64 30.45 -25.89 23.95
N GLN A 65 30.41 -24.84 24.76
CA GLN A 65 30.22 -24.95 26.19
C GLN A 65 28.74 -24.81 26.46
N PRO A 66 28.10 -25.62 27.29
CA PRO A 66 26.75 -25.42 27.72
C PRO A 66 26.69 -24.09 28.50
N ILE A 67 26.09 -23.07 27.93
CA ILE A 67 25.74 -21.87 28.68
C ILE A 67 24.52 -22.31 29.53
N GLU A 68 24.72 -22.46 30.82
CA GLU A 68 23.65 -22.39 31.80
C GLU A 68 23.01 -20.99 31.67
N THR A 69 21.94 -20.90 30.93
CA THR A 69 21.06 -19.75 30.95
C THR A 69 20.13 -19.87 32.13
N THR A 70 20.50 -19.30 33.25
CA THR A 70 19.51 -18.71 34.15
C THR A 70 18.71 -17.71 33.34
N PRO A 71 17.37 -17.75 33.35
CA PRO A 71 16.60 -16.72 32.75
C PRO A 71 16.77 -15.47 33.61
N GLU A 72 17.69 -14.59 33.25
CA GLU A 72 17.55 -13.18 33.62
C GLU A 72 16.30 -12.67 32.94
N ASN A 73 15.28 -12.47 33.76
CA ASN A 73 14.11 -11.68 33.43
C ASN A 73 14.56 -10.21 33.23
N THR A 74 15.21 -9.91 32.13
CA THR A 74 15.28 -8.58 31.63
C THR A 74 13.93 -8.30 30.96
N THR A 75 13.00 -7.78 31.74
CA THR A 75 11.93 -6.92 31.22
C THR A 75 12.63 -5.81 30.44
N VAL A 76 12.77 -5.98 29.13
CA VAL A 76 13.01 -4.86 28.24
C VAL A 76 11.68 -4.11 28.20
N GLU A 77 11.48 -3.20 29.17
CA GLU A 77 10.59 -2.08 28.95
C GLU A 77 11.10 -1.43 27.66
N THR A 78 10.29 -1.49 26.60
CA THR A 78 10.46 -0.63 25.42
C THR A 78 10.11 0.77 25.84
N THR A 79 10.97 1.37 26.64
CA THR A 79 10.98 2.81 26.81
C THR A 79 11.41 3.37 25.45
N PRO A 80 10.60 4.23 24.82
CA PRO A 80 11.05 5.02 23.70
C PRO A 80 12.40 5.62 24.07
N GLU A 81 13.35 5.60 23.13
CA GLU A 81 14.68 6.16 23.38
C GLU A 81 14.52 7.54 24.04
N VAL A 82 15.03 7.69 25.25
CA VAL A 82 15.04 8.98 25.91
C VAL A 82 15.94 9.88 25.08
N ILE A 83 15.44 11.04 24.64
CA ILE A 83 16.25 12.01 23.91
C ILE A 83 17.47 12.34 24.78
N ASP A 84 18.65 11.92 24.32
CA ASP A 84 19.90 12.23 25.01
C ASP A 84 20.32 13.66 24.70
N PRO A 85 20.26 14.59 25.69
CA PRO A 85 20.58 15.98 25.46
C PRO A 85 22.03 16.20 25.01
N GLU A 86 22.95 15.26 25.27
CA GLU A 86 24.34 15.37 24.84
C GLU A 86 24.51 15.11 23.32
N THR A 87 23.53 14.47 22.68
CA THR A 87 23.52 14.23 21.23
C THR A 87 22.85 15.32 20.42
N LEU A 88 22.14 16.25 21.07
CA LEU A 88 21.41 17.34 20.40
C LEU A 88 22.38 18.42 19.87
N PRO A 89 21.99 19.09 18.76
CA PRO A 89 22.70 20.28 18.31
C PRO A 89 22.77 21.36 19.40
N ALA A 90 23.92 21.95 19.60
CA ALA A 90 24.09 23.03 20.60
C ALA A 90 23.99 24.42 19.92
N PRO A 91 23.38 25.41 20.56
CA PRO A 91 22.75 25.34 21.86
C PRO A 91 21.37 24.65 21.82
N SER A 92 21.05 23.89 22.85
CA SER A 92 19.74 23.27 23.05
C SER A 92 19.10 23.73 24.37
N LEU A 93 17.77 23.64 24.43
CA LEU A 93 16.98 24.08 25.60
C LEU A 93 15.91 23.03 25.93
N LYS A 94 15.80 22.67 27.20
CA LYS A 94 14.71 21.88 27.73
C LYS A 94 13.49 22.76 28.00
N LEU A 95 12.35 22.42 27.43
CA LEU A 95 11.10 23.13 27.67
C LEU A 95 10.48 22.68 29.00
N THR A 96 10.17 23.64 29.87
CA THR A 96 9.52 23.40 31.17
C THR A 96 8.20 24.14 31.28
N GLN A 97 8.13 25.34 30.70
CA GLN A 97 6.93 26.14 30.62
C GLN A 97 6.89 26.86 29.27
N VAL A 98 5.74 26.87 28.63
CA VAL A 98 5.54 27.48 27.31
C VAL A 98 4.29 28.35 27.28
N SER A 99 4.27 29.34 26.37
CA SER A 99 3.05 30.02 25.93
C SER A 99 2.88 29.83 24.43
N ILE A 100 1.68 29.53 23.99
CA ILE A 100 1.42 29.20 22.59
C ILE A 100 0.47 30.22 22.00
N THR A 101 0.83 30.77 20.83
CA THR A 101 -0.01 31.63 20.00
C THR A 101 -0.27 30.97 18.67
N THR A 102 -1.46 31.19 18.12
CA THR A 102 -1.89 30.55 16.84
C THR A 102 -2.87 31.46 16.10
N GLY A 103 -3.07 31.23 14.81
CA GLY A 103 -4.12 31.84 14.00
C GLY A 103 -5.53 31.34 14.35
N GLU A 104 -6.51 31.79 13.57
CA GLU A 104 -7.94 31.58 13.87
C GLU A 104 -8.58 30.45 13.08
N SER A 105 -7.89 29.84 12.10
CA SER A 105 -8.44 28.73 11.31
C SER A 105 -8.71 27.50 12.19
N ALA A 106 -9.71 26.70 11.80
CA ALA A 106 -10.07 25.49 12.55
C ALA A 106 -8.87 24.52 12.72
N ALA A 107 -8.04 24.38 11.68
CA ALA A 107 -6.85 23.53 11.72
C ALA A 107 -5.77 24.06 12.68
N GLU A 108 -5.53 25.39 12.72
CA GLU A 108 -4.58 26.00 13.64
C GLU A 108 -5.05 25.87 15.10
N GLN A 109 -6.35 26.03 15.38
CA GLN A 109 -6.92 25.82 16.70
C GLN A 109 -6.85 24.35 17.15
N ASN A 110 -7.02 23.42 16.23
CA ASN A 110 -6.83 22.00 16.49
C ASN A 110 -5.33 21.68 16.75
N ALA A 111 -4.43 22.25 15.96
CA ALA A 111 -2.99 22.13 16.16
C ALA A 111 -2.54 22.65 17.56
N LEU A 112 -3.09 23.79 18.01
CA LEU A 112 -2.90 24.30 19.36
C LEU A 112 -3.38 23.29 20.42
N THR A 113 -4.58 22.74 20.22
CA THR A 113 -5.20 21.79 21.17
C THR A 113 -4.37 20.51 21.30
N GLU A 114 -3.95 19.96 20.17
CA GLU A 114 -3.12 18.74 20.14
C GLU A 114 -1.72 19.01 20.72
N LEU A 115 -1.05 20.09 20.33
CA LEU A 115 0.26 20.44 20.88
C LEU A 115 0.20 20.59 22.41
N LYS A 116 -0.79 21.32 22.92
CA LYS A 116 -1.01 21.49 24.35
C LYS A 116 -1.20 20.16 25.07
N LYS A 117 -2.09 19.31 24.55
CA LYS A 117 -2.37 17.96 25.09
C LYS A 117 -1.10 17.15 25.32
N TYR A 118 -0.25 17.03 24.28
CA TYR A 118 0.96 16.21 24.39
C TYR A 118 2.05 16.85 25.23
N LEU A 119 2.22 18.17 25.17
CA LEU A 119 3.17 18.88 26.04
C LEU A 119 2.79 18.73 27.53
N GLU A 120 1.51 18.82 27.88
CA GLU A 120 1.03 18.60 29.27
C GLU A 120 1.30 17.15 29.73
N ILE A 121 1.09 16.13 28.87
CA ILE A 121 1.45 14.74 29.20
C ILE A 121 2.97 14.59 29.42
N LYS A 122 3.79 15.32 28.64
CA LYS A 122 5.25 15.35 28.81
C LYS A 122 5.68 16.07 30.08
N GLY A 123 4.79 16.77 30.76
CA GLY A 123 5.07 17.52 31.98
C GLY A 123 5.49 18.99 31.73
N VAL A 124 5.35 19.48 30.51
CA VAL A 124 5.59 20.90 30.17
C VAL A 124 4.36 21.72 30.57
N GLN A 125 4.55 22.76 31.36
CA GLN A 125 3.46 23.66 31.77
C GLN A 125 3.05 24.56 30.60
N VAL A 126 1.78 24.50 30.18
CA VAL A 126 1.24 25.44 29.20
C VAL A 126 0.51 26.58 29.89
N SER A 127 0.91 27.80 29.61
CA SER A 127 0.36 29.03 30.23
C SER A 127 -0.16 29.99 29.17
N THR A 128 -1.04 30.91 29.57
CA THR A 128 -1.55 31.97 28.69
C THR A 128 -0.55 33.13 28.50
N SER A 129 0.45 33.21 29.35
CA SER A 129 1.49 34.24 29.29
C SER A 129 2.74 33.79 30.04
N GLY A 130 3.89 34.18 29.56
CA GLY A 130 5.19 33.81 30.13
C GLY A 130 5.64 32.40 29.68
N GLY A 131 6.84 32.02 30.09
CA GLY A 131 7.49 30.81 29.57
C GLY A 131 8.07 30.98 28.17
N PHE A 132 8.51 29.90 27.57
CA PHE A 132 9.10 29.87 26.23
C PHE A 132 7.98 30.06 25.17
N PRO A 133 8.04 31.08 24.29
CA PRO A 133 6.99 31.34 23.32
C PRO A 133 7.05 30.38 22.14
N ILE A 134 5.89 29.81 21.80
CA ILE A 134 5.66 29.00 20.61
C ILE A 134 4.62 29.67 19.71
N THR A 135 4.90 29.81 18.43
CA THR A 135 3.95 30.37 17.45
C THR A 135 3.62 29.33 16.39
N LEU A 136 2.31 29.10 16.17
CA LEU A 136 1.78 28.33 15.07
C LEU A 136 1.20 29.29 14.02
N SER A 137 1.51 29.11 12.73
CA SER A 137 1.01 29.99 11.67
C SER A 137 0.97 29.33 10.32
N ILE A 138 0.16 29.89 9.42
CA ILE A 138 0.12 29.52 8.02
C ILE A 138 0.91 30.55 7.20
N ASP A 139 1.76 30.05 6.29
CA ASP A 139 2.42 30.84 5.24
C ASP A 139 2.33 30.05 3.92
N GLU A 140 1.37 30.40 3.09
CA GLU A 140 1.09 29.73 1.80
C GLU A 140 2.30 29.72 0.86
N SER A 141 3.26 30.63 1.05
CA SER A 141 4.45 30.73 0.20
C SER A 141 5.40 29.54 0.28
N ILE A 142 5.31 28.71 1.35
CA ILE A 142 6.14 27.50 1.48
C ILE A 142 5.54 26.27 0.78
N GLY A 143 4.31 26.38 0.25
CA GLY A 143 3.61 25.35 -0.50
C GLY A 143 2.67 24.48 0.32
N GLU A 144 1.68 23.88 -0.34
CA GLU A 144 0.66 23.04 0.31
C GLU A 144 1.30 21.85 1.05
N ASP A 145 0.78 21.55 2.23
CA ASP A 145 1.23 20.45 3.12
C ASP A 145 2.70 20.53 3.56
N ALA A 146 3.44 21.56 3.13
CA ALA A 146 4.79 21.84 3.61
C ALA A 146 4.74 22.38 5.04
N TYR A 147 5.81 22.17 5.80
CA TYR A 147 5.99 22.79 7.12
C TYR A 147 7.46 23.06 7.44
N ARG A 148 7.66 24.04 8.30
CA ARG A 148 8.98 24.36 8.88
C ARG A 148 8.86 24.54 10.38
N VAL A 149 9.73 23.87 11.13
CA VAL A 149 9.90 24.03 12.57
C VAL A 149 11.27 24.64 12.83
N SER A 150 11.31 25.79 13.51
CA SER A 150 12.57 26.45 13.81
C SER A 150 12.53 27.08 15.21
N ALA A 151 13.66 27.04 15.91
CA ALA A 151 13.79 27.67 17.20
C ALA A 151 14.96 28.65 17.21
N SER A 152 14.81 29.66 18.07
CA SER A 152 15.86 30.59 18.43
C SER A 152 16.17 30.39 19.91
N VAL A 153 17.35 29.84 20.21
CA VAL A 153 17.80 29.60 21.60
C VAL A 153 19.28 29.94 21.75
N GLY A 154 19.71 30.31 22.93
CA GLY A 154 21.10 30.58 23.24
C GLY A 154 21.37 31.99 23.71
N GLU A 155 22.61 32.26 24.13
CA GLU A 155 23.02 33.50 24.72
C GLU A 155 22.80 34.71 23.78
N GLY A 156 22.12 35.73 24.25
CA GLY A 156 21.85 36.99 23.52
C GLY A 156 20.72 36.87 22.48
N LYS A 157 20.01 35.76 22.39
CA LYS A 157 18.87 35.58 21.51
C LYS A 157 17.54 35.81 22.24
N THR A 158 16.52 36.23 21.49
CA THR A 158 15.14 36.14 21.94
C THR A 158 14.67 34.70 21.73
N GLU A 159 14.46 33.99 22.81
CA GLU A 159 14.07 32.58 22.76
C GLU A 159 12.65 32.41 22.19
N SER A 160 12.48 31.51 21.22
CA SER A 160 11.18 31.21 20.61
C SER A 160 11.22 29.92 19.79
N LEU A 161 10.06 29.33 19.58
CA LEU A 161 9.82 28.26 18.59
C LEU A 161 8.73 28.72 17.61
N THR A 162 8.93 28.47 16.35
CA THR A 162 7.94 28.73 15.30
C THR A 162 7.66 27.44 14.52
N ILE A 163 6.38 27.10 14.37
CA ILE A 163 5.88 26.02 13.52
C ILE A 163 5.02 26.67 12.45
N VAL A 164 5.50 26.66 11.22
CA VAL A 164 4.82 27.25 10.05
C VAL A 164 4.39 26.14 9.11
N GLY A 165 3.13 26.15 8.71
CA GLY A 165 2.62 25.27 7.65
C GLY A 165 2.23 26.06 6.40
N GLY A 166 2.30 25.46 5.22
CA GLY A 166 1.84 26.07 3.97
C GLY A 166 0.31 26.16 3.87
N ASN A 167 -0.37 25.35 4.67
CA ASN A 167 -1.83 25.34 4.83
C ASN A 167 -2.19 24.75 6.21
N GLY A 168 -3.48 24.56 6.51
CA GLY A 168 -3.93 24.00 7.78
C GLY A 168 -3.36 22.59 8.06
N ARG A 169 -3.27 21.72 7.03
CA ARG A 169 -2.63 20.41 7.17
C ARG A 169 -1.14 20.53 7.49
N GLY A 170 -0.44 21.43 6.80
CA GLY A 170 0.98 21.68 7.03
C GLY A 170 1.29 22.08 8.48
N VAL A 171 0.44 22.93 9.11
CA VAL A 171 0.60 23.27 10.53
C VAL A 171 0.44 22.04 11.42
N LEU A 172 -0.60 21.23 11.19
CA LEU A 172 -0.83 19.99 11.94
C LEU A 172 0.33 19.00 11.78
N TYR A 173 0.81 18.80 10.55
CA TYR A 173 1.97 17.93 10.27
C TYR A 173 3.22 18.44 11.01
N GLY A 174 3.47 19.75 10.97
CA GLY A 174 4.59 20.36 11.69
C GLY A 174 4.51 20.14 13.20
N VAL A 175 3.32 20.23 13.80
CA VAL A 175 3.09 19.95 15.22
C VAL A 175 3.35 18.47 15.53
N TYR A 176 2.80 17.54 14.75
CA TYR A 176 2.98 16.11 15.03
C TYR A 176 4.43 15.65 14.81
N GLN A 177 5.10 16.15 13.77
CA GLN A 177 6.51 15.84 13.56
C GLN A 177 7.43 16.49 14.62
N PHE A 178 7.10 17.70 15.10
CA PHE A 178 7.77 18.27 16.27
C PHE A 178 7.62 17.39 17.51
N LEU A 179 6.42 16.84 17.74
CA LEU A 179 6.17 15.93 18.87
C LEU A 179 6.91 14.59 18.71
N GLU A 180 7.02 14.07 17.49
CA GLU A 180 7.83 12.87 17.24
C GLU A 180 9.32 13.12 17.48
N GLU A 181 9.87 14.22 16.96
CA GLU A 181 11.31 14.51 16.98
C GLU A 181 11.79 15.05 18.34
N CYS A 182 11.05 16.02 18.89
CA CYS A 182 11.49 16.77 20.07
C CYS A 182 10.90 16.27 21.39
N ALA A 183 9.86 15.44 21.34
CA ALA A 183 9.15 14.97 22.51
C ALA A 183 9.01 13.43 22.56
N ASN A 184 9.53 12.73 21.57
CA ASN A 184 9.45 11.27 21.47
C ASN A 184 8.01 10.71 21.64
N VAL A 185 7.06 11.34 20.96
CA VAL A 185 5.67 10.86 20.83
C VAL A 185 5.57 10.00 19.59
N ARG A 186 4.77 8.93 19.61
CA ARG A 186 4.57 8.05 18.47
C ARG A 186 3.10 7.72 18.24
N PHE A 187 2.71 7.63 16.96
CA PHE A 187 1.33 7.43 16.52
C PHE A 187 1.23 6.18 15.65
N PHE A 188 1.18 4.99 16.25
CA PHE A 188 1.27 3.72 15.54
C PHE A 188 -0.03 3.29 14.87
N THR A 189 -1.15 3.32 15.62
CA THR A 189 -2.50 3.06 15.09
C THR A 189 -3.49 4.06 15.71
N PRO A 190 -4.73 4.14 15.22
CA PRO A 190 -5.75 4.99 15.87
C PRO A 190 -5.93 4.69 17.37
N GLU A 191 -5.71 3.44 17.79
CA GLU A 191 -5.87 2.98 19.16
C GLU A 191 -4.55 2.91 19.94
N LEU A 192 -3.42 3.11 19.28
CA LEU A 192 -2.09 2.97 19.90
C LEU A 192 -1.21 4.19 19.64
N GLU A 193 -1.17 5.06 20.64
CA GLU A 193 -0.24 6.17 20.71
C GLU A 193 0.70 5.95 21.89
N VAL A 194 1.96 6.35 21.77
CA VAL A 194 2.92 6.32 22.86
C VAL A 194 3.34 7.75 23.18
N CYS A 195 2.94 8.21 24.34
CA CYS A 195 3.33 9.51 24.91
C CYS A 195 3.51 9.34 26.43
N ASN A 196 4.73 9.08 26.84
CA ASN A 196 5.07 8.95 28.26
C ASN A 196 5.56 10.30 28.80
N PRO A 197 5.38 10.59 30.11
CA PRO A 197 6.07 11.72 30.75
C PRO A 197 7.56 11.71 30.44
N GLY A 198 8.14 12.90 30.21
CA GLY A 198 9.56 13.00 29.86
C GLY A 198 9.90 14.37 29.30
N ASP A 199 11.15 14.54 28.93
CA ASP A 199 11.67 15.81 28.50
C ASP A 199 11.30 16.18 27.07
N VAL A 200 11.18 17.46 26.81
CA VAL A 200 11.02 18.05 25.47
C VAL A 200 12.17 19.00 25.23
N TYR A 201 12.90 18.83 24.15
CA TYR A 201 14.05 19.64 23.79
C TYR A 201 13.86 20.37 22.47
N VAL A 202 14.38 21.56 22.37
CA VAL A 202 14.55 22.34 21.15
C VAL A 202 15.99 22.78 21.00
N TRP A 203 16.47 22.98 19.79
CA TRP A 203 17.82 23.50 19.51
C TRP A 203 17.78 24.63 18.51
N ASP A 204 18.84 25.41 18.50
CA ASP A 204 18.93 26.62 17.68
C ASP A 204 18.91 26.35 16.19
N GLY A 205 18.14 27.13 15.45
CA GLY A 205 18.02 27.01 13.97
C GLY A 205 16.81 26.27 13.51
N VAL A 206 16.92 25.68 12.33
CA VAL A 206 15.88 24.86 11.70
C VAL A 206 15.94 23.44 12.27
N ILE A 207 14.86 23.02 12.91
CA ILE A 207 14.71 21.68 13.47
C ILE A 207 14.16 20.73 12.40
N LEU A 208 13.09 21.16 11.72
CA LEU A 208 12.46 20.41 10.63
C LEU A 208 12.16 21.35 9.47
N ASP A 209 12.38 20.90 8.26
CA ASP A 209 12.01 21.58 7.02
C ASP A 209 11.52 20.53 6.02
N TYR A 210 10.23 20.56 5.71
CA TYR A 210 9.58 19.54 4.92
C TYR A 210 8.79 20.16 3.78
N THR A 211 9.01 19.61 2.59
CA THR A 211 8.17 19.86 1.43
C THR A 211 7.76 18.50 0.87
N PRO A 212 6.45 18.23 0.69
CA PRO A 212 6.00 16.92 0.25
C PRO A 212 6.51 16.59 -1.16
N THR A 213 7.07 15.38 -1.30
CA THR A 213 7.37 14.79 -2.62
C THR A 213 6.08 14.38 -3.32
N PHE A 214 5.13 13.85 -2.55
CA PHE A 214 3.81 13.47 -3.02
C PHE A 214 2.76 14.43 -2.46
N GLU A 215 1.98 15.06 -3.33
CA GLU A 215 0.83 15.87 -2.94
C GLU A 215 -0.35 15.04 -2.46
N LEU A 216 -0.52 13.82 -3.02
CA LEU A 216 -1.45 12.80 -2.52
C LEU A 216 -0.69 11.66 -1.86
N ARG A 217 -1.03 11.39 -0.60
CA ARG A 217 -0.42 10.36 0.26
C ARG A 217 -1.53 9.61 0.98
N GLN A 218 -2.01 8.51 0.40
CA GLN A 218 -3.12 7.76 0.98
C GLN A 218 -2.79 6.29 1.14
N THR A 219 -2.91 5.76 2.38
CA THR A 219 -3.01 4.33 2.65
C THR A 219 -4.48 3.97 2.79
N ASN A 220 -4.99 3.07 1.96
CA ASN A 220 -6.37 2.64 2.03
C ASN A 220 -6.48 1.42 2.95
N TRP A 221 -6.43 1.67 4.26
CA TRP A 221 -6.48 0.66 5.31
C TRP A 221 -7.71 0.84 6.21
N TYR A 222 -8.43 -0.26 6.46
CA TYR A 222 -9.67 -0.29 7.24
C TYR A 222 -9.58 0.43 8.58
N GLY A 223 -8.47 0.26 9.31
CA GLY A 223 -8.30 0.75 10.66
C GLY A 223 -8.54 2.25 10.84
N TRP A 224 -8.33 3.07 9.81
CA TRP A 224 -8.61 4.49 9.88
C TRP A 224 -9.73 4.98 8.96
N ILE A 225 -10.07 4.25 7.88
CA ILE A 225 -11.10 4.68 6.95
C ILE A 225 -12.51 4.27 7.35
N ALA A 226 -12.64 3.31 8.26
CA ALA A 226 -13.93 2.78 8.68
C ALA A 226 -14.72 3.70 9.62
N ASP A 227 -14.07 4.71 10.20
CA ASP A 227 -14.63 5.57 11.23
C ASP A 227 -13.99 6.96 11.17
N ASP A 228 -14.81 7.99 10.99
CA ASP A 228 -14.38 9.41 10.87
C ASP A 228 -13.56 9.87 12.08
N THR A 229 -13.85 9.32 13.28
CA THR A 229 -13.11 9.66 14.50
C THR A 229 -11.66 9.19 14.47
N LYS A 230 -11.30 8.32 13.53
CA LYS A 230 -9.96 7.76 13.34
C LYS A 230 -9.11 8.48 12.30
N TYR A 231 -9.68 9.45 11.59
CA TYR A 231 -8.95 10.23 10.58
C TYR A 231 -7.78 11.03 11.17
N THR A 232 -7.82 11.33 12.47
CA THR A 232 -6.71 11.98 13.18
C THR A 232 -5.41 11.19 13.09
N TRP A 233 -5.46 9.85 13.03
CA TRP A 233 -4.28 9.01 12.85
C TRP A 233 -3.56 9.31 11.53
N SER A 234 -4.32 9.51 10.47
CA SER A 234 -3.76 9.84 9.16
C SER A 234 -3.05 11.18 9.18
N THR A 235 -3.68 12.21 9.74
CA THR A 235 -3.07 13.54 9.90
C THR A 235 -1.80 13.48 10.76
N LYS A 236 -1.81 12.69 11.85
CA LYS A 236 -0.64 12.49 12.73
C LYS A 236 0.54 11.84 11.99
N ASN A 237 0.28 11.08 10.97
CA ASN A 237 1.27 10.40 10.15
C ASN A 237 1.53 11.08 8.79
N GLY A 238 1.11 12.33 8.60
CA GLY A 238 1.36 13.10 7.39
C GLY A 238 0.61 12.61 6.15
N ILE A 239 -0.41 11.78 6.33
CA ILE A 239 -1.27 11.30 5.26
C ILE A 239 -2.38 12.31 5.01
N ASN A 240 -2.73 12.52 3.76
CA ASN A 240 -3.96 13.18 3.34
C ASN A 240 -4.87 12.20 2.62
N ILE A 241 -6.14 12.52 2.41
CA ILE A 241 -7.09 11.65 1.74
C ILE A 241 -7.72 12.29 0.53
N ILE A 242 -8.19 11.41 -0.35
CA ILE A 242 -9.12 11.75 -1.40
C ILE A 242 -10.54 11.57 -0.85
N SER A 243 -11.33 12.64 -0.82
CA SER A 243 -12.77 12.52 -0.65
C SER A 243 -13.37 11.98 -1.95
N GLY A 244 -14.32 11.07 -1.84
CA GLY A 244 -14.95 10.43 -3.01
C GLY A 244 -15.15 8.94 -2.81
N TRP A 245 -14.29 8.31 -2.03
CA TRP A 245 -14.45 6.96 -1.49
C TRP A 245 -14.64 6.94 0.02
N THR A 246 -14.20 7.99 0.69
CA THR A 246 -14.37 8.19 2.13
C THR A 246 -15.06 9.54 2.36
N ASN A 247 -15.54 9.78 3.57
CA ASN A 247 -16.03 11.09 3.95
C ASN A 247 -14.90 12.14 3.82
N SER A 248 -15.28 13.38 3.50
CA SER A 248 -14.33 14.49 3.51
C SER A 248 -13.79 14.72 4.90
N TRP A 249 -12.50 15.04 5.02
CA TRP A 249 -11.95 15.49 6.28
C TRP A 249 -12.52 16.86 6.65
N SER A 250 -12.72 17.05 7.95
CA SER A 250 -13.15 18.32 8.47
C SER A 250 -12.05 19.39 8.28
N GLU A 251 -12.45 20.66 8.32
CA GLU A 251 -11.52 21.78 8.31
C GLU A 251 -10.56 21.76 9.52
N GLU A 252 -10.98 21.16 10.64
CA GLU A 252 -10.13 20.93 11.82
C GLU A 252 -8.93 20.04 11.52
N LEU A 253 -9.04 19.13 10.55
CA LEU A 253 -7.97 18.28 10.07
C LEU A 253 -7.26 18.84 8.82
N GLY A 254 -7.61 20.06 8.41
CA GLY A 254 -7.03 20.77 7.27
C GLY A 254 -7.66 20.39 5.93
N GLY A 255 -8.84 19.74 5.93
CA GLY A 255 -9.57 19.36 4.72
C GLY A 255 -8.92 18.20 3.93
N SER A 256 -9.55 17.84 2.82
CA SER A 256 -9.12 16.75 1.93
C SER A 256 -8.93 17.24 0.49
N LEU A 257 -8.25 16.45 -0.35
CA LEU A 257 -8.31 16.60 -1.80
C LEU A 257 -9.70 16.16 -2.27
N THR A 258 -10.50 17.10 -2.75
CA THR A 258 -11.93 16.88 -3.01
C THR A 258 -12.15 16.44 -4.45
N TYR A 259 -12.47 15.15 -4.62
CA TYR A 259 -13.02 14.67 -5.90
C TYR A 259 -14.48 15.05 -6.05
N ALA A 260 -14.88 15.28 -7.28
CA ALA A 260 -16.29 15.39 -7.60
C ALA A 260 -17.02 14.09 -7.19
N PRO A 261 -18.19 14.18 -6.51
CA PRO A 261 -18.89 13.03 -5.96
C PRO A 261 -19.18 11.96 -7.03
N ASN A 262 -18.92 10.69 -6.68
CA ASN A 262 -19.05 9.51 -7.56
C ASN A 262 -18.15 9.51 -8.81
N LEU A 263 -17.25 10.48 -8.96
CA LEU A 263 -16.34 10.61 -10.09
C LEU A 263 -14.89 10.44 -9.70
N PHE A 264 -14.59 9.30 -9.04
CA PHE A 264 -13.24 8.92 -8.65
C PHE A 264 -12.57 7.94 -9.63
N VAL A 265 -13.32 6.98 -10.18
CA VAL A 265 -12.77 5.93 -11.06
C VAL A 265 -13.88 5.29 -11.92
N HIS A 266 -13.53 4.89 -13.18
CA HIS A 266 -14.46 4.23 -14.11
C HIS A 266 -15.74 5.03 -14.39
N THR A 267 -15.56 6.29 -14.74
CA THR A 267 -16.61 7.30 -14.71
C THR A 267 -17.31 7.54 -16.04
N ILE A 268 -16.72 7.11 -17.16
CA ILE A 268 -17.19 7.51 -18.48
C ILE A 268 -18.62 7.06 -18.78
N SER A 269 -19.00 5.86 -18.34
CA SER A 269 -20.38 5.37 -18.49
C SER A 269 -21.36 6.14 -17.60
N TYR A 270 -20.91 6.55 -16.41
CA TYR A 270 -21.70 7.41 -15.52
C TYR A 270 -21.92 8.80 -16.14
N LEU A 271 -20.88 9.39 -16.73
CA LEU A 271 -20.94 10.68 -17.38
C LEU A 271 -21.76 10.68 -18.69
N LEU A 272 -21.95 9.52 -19.33
CA LEU A 272 -22.78 9.38 -20.52
C LEU A 272 -24.26 9.18 -20.22
N ALA A 273 -24.57 8.84 -19.00
CA ALA A 273 -25.90 8.44 -18.61
C ALA A 273 -26.61 9.49 -17.78
N ASP A 274 -27.89 9.25 -17.56
CA ASP A 274 -28.64 9.96 -16.53
C ASP A 274 -28.03 9.57 -15.16
N PRO A 275 -27.55 10.52 -14.34
CA PRO A 275 -26.94 10.24 -13.04
C PRO A 275 -27.85 9.50 -12.05
N THR A 276 -29.13 9.30 -12.39
CA THR A 276 -30.09 8.50 -11.62
C THR A 276 -30.02 7.01 -11.92
N VAL A 277 -29.23 6.59 -12.92
CA VAL A 277 -29.13 5.18 -13.34
C VAL A 277 -27.74 4.64 -13.05
N THR A 278 -27.66 3.57 -12.24
CA THR A 278 -26.41 2.87 -11.98
C THR A 278 -25.94 2.11 -13.23
N TYR A 279 -24.80 2.51 -13.79
CA TYR A 279 -24.19 1.80 -14.91
C TYR A 279 -23.16 0.78 -14.41
N PRO A 280 -23.15 -0.44 -14.98
CA PRO A 280 -22.12 -1.40 -14.64
C PRO A 280 -20.75 -0.92 -15.13
N ARG A 281 -19.75 -0.93 -14.26
CA ARG A 281 -18.35 -0.59 -14.58
C ARG A 281 -17.78 -1.46 -15.71
N THR A 282 -18.40 -2.60 -15.98
CA THR A 282 -18.04 -3.56 -17.03
C THR A 282 -18.68 -3.29 -18.39
N ALA A 283 -19.49 -2.22 -18.52
CA ALA A 283 -20.03 -1.82 -19.82
C ALA A 283 -18.91 -1.54 -20.82
N PRO A 284 -19.11 -1.86 -22.14
CA PRO A 284 -18.11 -1.52 -23.15
C PRO A 284 -17.77 -0.03 -23.15
N ASN A 285 -16.51 0.30 -23.41
CA ASN A 285 -16.09 1.70 -23.51
C ASN A 285 -16.69 2.36 -24.77
N PRO A 286 -17.18 3.61 -24.66
CA PRO A 286 -17.78 4.33 -25.77
C PRO A 286 -16.75 4.70 -26.86
N CYS A 287 -17.24 5.14 -28.01
CA CYS A 287 -16.39 5.72 -29.04
C CYS A 287 -15.97 7.15 -28.65
N LEU A 288 -14.69 7.33 -28.35
CA LEU A 288 -14.14 8.62 -27.92
C LEU A 288 -13.91 9.62 -29.05
N THR A 289 -14.17 9.22 -30.31
CA THR A 289 -14.18 10.09 -31.48
C THR A 289 -15.60 10.51 -31.90
N ASP A 290 -16.62 10.12 -31.17
CA ASP A 290 -17.99 10.51 -31.41
C ASP A 290 -18.32 11.86 -30.74
N GLU A 291 -18.76 12.84 -31.52
CA GLU A 291 -19.06 14.18 -31.03
C GLU A 291 -20.26 14.21 -30.09
N ASN A 292 -21.20 13.25 -30.19
CA ASN A 292 -22.31 13.17 -29.23
C ASN A 292 -21.81 12.67 -27.86
N VAL A 293 -20.86 11.73 -27.86
CA VAL A 293 -20.18 11.27 -26.63
C VAL A 293 -19.46 12.44 -25.99
N TYR A 294 -18.68 13.19 -26.76
CA TYR A 294 -17.95 14.36 -26.26
C TYR A 294 -18.89 15.41 -25.65
N SER A 295 -19.89 15.85 -26.42
CA SER A 295 -20.82 16.91 -25.98
C SER A 295 -21.62 16.51 -24.74
N THR A 296 -21.99 15.21 -24.65
CA THR A 296 -22.75 14.68 -23.50
C THR A 296 -21.88 14.66 -22.25
N VAL A 297 -20.65 14.12 -22.35
CA VAL A 297 -19.71 14.05 -21.22
C VAL A 297 -19.38 15.46 -20.73
N LEU A 298 -19.03 16.39 -21.63
CA LEU A 298 -18.71 17.78 -21.27
C LEU A 298 -19.88 18.46 -20.54
N ALA A 299 -21.11 18.33 -21.07
CA ALA A 299 -22.28 18.90 -20.44
C ALA A 299 -22.56 18.32 -19.05
N ASN A 300 -22.36 17.02 -18.86
CA ASN A 300 -22.59 16.38 -17.56
C ASN A 300 -21.46 16.69 -16.57
N VAL A 301 -20.20 16.83 -17.02
CA VAL A 301 -19.10 17.33 -16.20
C VAL A 301 -19.42 18.72 -15.66
N ARG A 302 -19.85 19.68 -16.51
CA ARG A 302 -20.26 21.02 -16.07
C ARG A 302 -21.34 20.96 -15.01
N LYS A 303 -22.42 20.17 -15.22
CA LYS A 303 -23.51 20.01 -14.23
C LYS A 303 -23.00 19.50 -12.87
N VAL A 304 -22.06 18.54 -12.87
CA VAL A 304 -21.50 18.02 -11.64
C VAL A 304 -20.67 19.09 -10.93
N LEU A 305 -19.84 19.83 -11.64
CA LEU A 305 -19.02 20.91 -11.09
C LEU A 305 -19.85 22.08 -10.58
N GLU A 306 -20.89 22.49 -11.32
CA GLU A 306 -21.85 23.51 -10.87
C GLU A 306 -22.56 23.12 -9.56
N ALA A 307 -22.89 21.81 -9.41
CA ALA A 307 -23.53 21.29 -8.20
C ALA A 307 -22.54 21.07 -7.04
N ASN A 308 -21.23 21.00 -7.31
CA ASN A 308 -20.17 20.71 -6.35
C ASN A 308 -18.95 21.64 -6.58
N PRO A 309 -19.09 22.94 -6.29
CA PRO A 309 -18.09 23.95 -6.62
C PRO A 309 -16.74 23.78 -5.89
N ASP A 310 -16.72 23.04 -4.78
CA ASP A 310 -15.53 22.76 -4.00
C ASP A 310 -14.68 21.59 -4.57
N SER A 311 -15.14 20.97 -5.68
CA SER A 311 -14.40 19.88 -6.30
C SER A 311 -13.08 20.38 -6.91
N LYS A 312 -11.98 19.78 -6.50
CA LYS A 312 -10.62 20.05 -7.01
C LYS A 312 -10.18 19.06 -8.08
N ILE A 313 -10.74 17.86 -8.05
CA ILE A 313 -10.41 16.80 -9.00
C ILE A 313 -11.70 16.15 -9.53
N ILE A 314 -11.73 15.84 -10.82
CA ILE A 314 -12.77 15.02 -11.45
C ILE A 314 -12.11 13.94 -12.31
N SER A 315 -12.57 12.69 -12.18
CA SER A 315 -12.09 11.62 -13.05
C SER A 315 -12.94 11.52 -14.31
N ILE A 316 -12.29 11.48 -15.46
CA ILE A 316 -12.87 11.12 -16.75
C ILE A 316 -12.12 9.89 -17.24
N SER A 317 -12.54 8.73 -16.79
CA SER A 317 -11.78 7.50 -16.96
C SER A 317 -12.62 6.37 -17.56
N GLN A 318 -11.94 5.50 -18.30
CA GLN A 318 -12.54 4.33 -18.96
C GLN A 318 -13.16 3.36 -17.97
N ASN A 319 -14.08 2.55 -18.48
CA ASN A 319 -14.70 1.45 -17.74
C ASN A 319 -13.69 0.33 -17.43
N ASP A 320 -14.01 -0.50 -16.45
CA ASP A 320 -13.13 -1.57 -15.97
C ASP A 320 -13.14 -2.82 -16.86
N ASN A 321 -12.69 -2.67 -18.11
CA ASN A 321 -12.54 -3.79 -19.05
C ASN A 321 -11.56 -3.45 -20.19
N GLU A 322 -11.24 -4.45 -21.03
CA GLU A 322 -10.39 -4.31 -22.22
C GLU A 322 -11.15 -3.87 -23.49
N LYS A 323 -12.48 -3.79 -23.44
CA LYS A 323 -13.33 -3.53 -24.62
C LYS A 323 -13.38 -2.05 -24.91
N HIS A 324 -12.62 -1.58 -25.90
CA HIS A 324 -12.65 -0.22 -26.39
C HIS A 324 -13.12 -0.12 -27.84
N CYS A 325 -13.45 1.06 -28.31
CA CYS A 325 -13.95 1.29 -29.66
C CYS A 325 -12.85 1.04 -30.69
N THR A 326 -13.16 0.25 -31.70
CA THR A 326 -12.24 -0.11 -32.80
C THR A 326 -12.75 0.37 -34.17
N CYS A 327 -13.55 1.45 -34.22
CA CYS A 327 -13.95 2.08 -35.47
C CYS A 327 -12.74 2.68 -36.20
N ASP A 328 -12.89 3.00 -37.48
CA ASP A 328 -11.78 3.47 -38.32
C ASP A 328 -11.10 4.72 -37.76
N ASN A 329 -11.88 5.69 -37.23
CA ASN A 329 -11.34 6.89 -36.61
C ASN A 329 -10.50 6.58 -35.35
N CYS A 330 -10.98 5.73 -34.46
CA CYS A 330 -10.22 5.32 -33.26
C CYS A 330 -8.95 4.58 -33.65
N LYS A 331 -9.00 3.64 -34.58
CA LYS A 331 -7.84 2.89 -35.07
C LYS A 331 -6.79 3.80 -35.74
N GLU A 332 -7.23 4.79 -36.55
CA GLU A 332 -6.32 5.75 -37.15
C GLU A 332 -5.55 6.54 -36.05
N ILE A 333 -6.28 7.01 -35.03
CA ILE A 333 -5.64 7.70 -33.89
C ILE A 333 -4.66 6.76 -33.16
N GLU A 334 -5.06 5.53 -32.85
CA GLU A 334 -4.17 4.54 -32.21
C GLU A 334 -2.90 4.28 -33.03
N GLN A 335 -3.01 4.22 -34.36
CA GLN A 335 -1.84 4.06 -35.24
C GLN A 335 -0.91 5.28 -35.17
N ILE A 336 -1.45 6.49 -35.20
CA ILE A 336 -0.68 7.74 -35.08
C ILE A 336 0.00 7.83 -33.73
N GLU A 337 -0.72 7.55 -32.67
CA GLU A 337 -0.25 7.64 -31.28
C GLU A 337 0.61 6.45 -30.85
N GLY A 338 0.52 5.34 -31.57
CA GLY A 338 1.23 4.09 -31.26
C GLY A 338 0.76 3.44 -29.95
N SER A 339 -0.40 3.85 -29.43
CA SER A 339 -1.01 3.35 -28.21
C SER A 339 -2.53 3.56 -28.23
N ALA A 340 -3.27 2.61 -27.66
CA ALA A 340 -4.71 2.71 -27.46
C ALA A 340 -5.12 3.78 -26.41
N SER A 341 -4.17 4.35 -25.69
CA SER A 341 -4.39 5.54 -24.85
C SER A 341 -4.61 6.83 -25.66
N GLY A 342 -4.17 6.86 -26.93
CA GLY A 342 -4.26 8.04 -27.80
C GLY A 342 -5.66 8.63 -27.90
N PRO A 343 -6.69 7.87 -28.28
CA PRO A 343 -8.08 8.35 -28.30
C PRO A 343 -8.53 8.92 -26.96
N LEU A 344 -8.18 8.28 -25.83
CA LEU A 344 -8.54 8.73 -24.48
C LEU A 344 -7.88 10.09 -24.15
N ILE A 345 -6.59 10.23 -24.37
CA ILE A 345 -5.87 11.47 -24.03
C ILE A 345 -6.35 12.64 -24.91
N ARG A 346 -6.60 12.41 -26.19
CA ARG A 346 -7.19 13.45 -27.06
C ARG A 346 -8.59 13.88 -26.57
N PHE A 347 -9.42 12.92 -26.17
CA PHE A 347 -10.74 13.20 -25.65
C PHE A 347 -10.69 13.98 -24.33
N VAL A 348 -9.88 13.53 -23.37
CA VAL A 348 -9.72 14.18 -22.06
C VAL A 348 -9.13 15.57 -22.22
N ASN A 349 -8.10 15.75 -23.06
CA ASN A 349 -7.51 17.07 -23.34
C ASN A 349 -8.52 18.06 -23.91
N ARG A 350 -9.42 17.63 -24.80
CA ARG A 350 -10.49 18.50 -25.32
C ARG A 350 -11.36 19.04 -24.22
N ILE A 351 -11.77 18.17 -23.27
CA ILE A 351 -12.59 18.58 -22.12
C ILE A 351 -11.79 19.47 -21.17
N ALA A 352 -10.53 19.11 -20.90
CA ALA A 352 -9.65 19.87 -20.01
C ALA A 352 -9.40 21.29 -20.50
N ASN A 353 -9.12 21.44 -21.79
CA ASN A 353 -8.93 22.75 -22.41
C ASN A 353 -10.20 23.60 -22.44
N GLU A 354 -11.36 22.96 -22.64
CA GLU A 354 -12.66 23.66 -22.68
C GLU A 354 -13.07 24.18 -21.29
N LEU A 355 -12.63 23.50 -20.22
CA LEU A 355 -12.96 23.86 -18.84
C LEU A 355 -11.89 24.73 -18.16
N ALA A 356 -10.71 24.90 -18.74
CA ALA A 356 -9.57 25.57 -18.11
C ALA A 356 -9.88 27.01 -17.66
N ASP A 357 -10.58 27.78 -18.49
CA ASP A 357 -10.94 29.17 -18.16
C ASP A 357 -12.08 29.26 -17.14
N GLU A 358 -13.00 28.27 -17.15
CA GLU A 358 -14.16 28.23 -16.24
C GLU A 358 -13.76 27.71 -14.84
N TYR A 359 -12.79 26.77 -14.79
CA TYR A 359 -12.33 26.08 -13.59
C TYR A 359 -10.81 26.00 -13.56
N PRO A 360 -10.08 27.12 -13.31
CA PRO A 360 -8.62 27.19 -13.45
C PRO A 360 -7.85 26.29 -12.46
N ASP A 361 -8.45 25.95 -11.31
CA ASP A 361 -7.85 25.10 -10.28
C ASP A 361 -8.27 23.63 -10.38
N LEU A 362 -9.04 23.25 -11.42
CA LEU A 362 -9.57 21.91 -11.58
C LEU A 362 -8.54 20.99 -12.22
N THR A 363 -8.24 19.87 -11.57
CA THR A 363 -7.52 18.75 -12.16
C THR A 363 -8.48 17.72 -12.75
N ILE A 364 -8.24 17.30 -13.98
CA ILE A 364 -8.98 16.21 -14.63
C ILE A 364 -8.10 14.96 -14.62
N ASP A 365 -8.49 13.95 -13.86
CA ASP A 365 -7.74 12.70 -13.78
C ASP A 365 -8.30 11.68 -14.80
N THR A 366 -7.41 10.86 -15.32
CA THR A 366 -7.76 9.69 -16.13
C THR A 366 -6.79 8.53 -15.88
N LEU A 367 -7.15 7.31 -16.33
CA LEU A 367 -6.38 6.12 -16.00
C LEU A 367 -5.45 5.67 -17.13
N ALA A 368 -4.20 5.38 -16.76
CA ALA A 368 -3.31 4.52 -17.56
C ALA A 368 -3.43 3.08 -17.04
N TYR A 369 -4.38 2.32 -17.59
CA TYR A 369 -4.84 1.06 -17.06
C TYR A 369 -5.35 0.12 -18.16
N LYS A 370 -5.00 -1.15 -18.10
CA LYS A 370 -5.38 -2.13 -19.12
C LYS A 370 -4.93 -1.66 -20.52
N TYR A 371 -5.85 -1.53 -21.49
CA TYR A 371 -5.53 -1.13 -22.86
C TYR A 371 -4.90 0.27 -22.99
N THR A 372 -5.04 1.13 -21.99
CA THR A 372 -4.45 2.49 -21.99
C THR A 372 -3.15 2.60 -21.19
N LEU A 373 -2.55 1.49 -20.75
CA LEU A 373 -1.35 1.50 -19.89
C LEU A 373 -0.17 2.27 -20.52
N ASN A 374 0.07 2.09 -21.81
CA ASN A 374 1.22 2.71 -22.50
C ASN A 374 0.92 4.15 -22.91
N ALA A 375 1.91 5.03 -22.79
CA ALA A 375 1.77 6.43 -23.17
C ALA A 375 1.61 6.60 -24.70
N PRO A 376 0.86 7.62 -25.16
CA PRO A 376 0.81 7.98 -26.57
C PRO A 376 2.10 8.68 -27.01
N LYS A 377 2.48 8.53 -28.28
CA LYS A 377 3.75 9.06 -28.83
C LYS A 377 3.68 10.54 -29.23
N VAL A 378 2.50 11.03 -29.54
CA VAL A 378 2.32 12.36 -30.15
C VAL A 378 1.59 13.31 -29.21
N THR A 379 0.46 12.90 -28.68
CA THR A 379 -0.38 13.75 -27.83
C THR A 379 0.09 13.72 -26.39
N LYS A 380 0.49 14.87 -25.85
CA LYS A 380 0.77 15.02 -24.43
C LYS A 380 -0.50 15.34 -23.65
N PRO A 381 -0.65 14.91 -22.39
CA PRO A 381 -1.67 15.42 -21.50
C PRO A 381 -1.64 16.95 -21.37
N ALA A 382 -2.79 17.60 -21.24
CA ALA A 382 -2.88 19.02 -20.92
C ALA A 382 -2.36 19.30 -19.51
N GLU A 383 -1.99 20.54 -19.20
CA GLU A 383 -1.37 20.91 -17.92
C GLU A 383 -2.23 20.58 -16.69
N ASN A 384 -3.56 20.67 -16.85
CA ASN A 384 -4.54 20.33 -15.82
C ASN A 384 -5.03 18.87 -15.90
N VAL A 385 -4.36 18.00 -16.66
CA VAL A 385 -4.67 16.56 -16.74
C VAL A 385 -3.70 15.76 -15.89
N CYS A 386 -4.23 14.92 -15.00
CA CYS A 386 -3.51 13.95 -14.20
C CYS A 386 -3.67 12.54 -14.78
N ILE A 387 -2.56 11.82 -14.92
CA ILE A 387 -2.56 10.43 -15.38
C ILE A 387 -2.31 9.51 -14.19
N ARG A 388 -3.28 8.65 -13.86
CA ARG A 388 -3.19 7.69 -12.76
C ARG A 388 -2.88 6.29 -13.29
N LEU A 389 -1.64 5.83 -13.06
CA LEU A 389 -1.19 4.49 -13.43
C LEU A 389 -1.60 3.46 -12.34
N SER A 390 -1.86 2.22 -12.77
CA SER A 390 -2.21 1.14 -11.86
C SER A 390 -1.17 0.03 -11.84
N THR A 391 -0.76 -0.42 -10.65
CA THR A 391 0.17 -1.55 -10.45
C THR A 391 -0.54 -2.91 -10.41
N ILE A 392 -1.83 -2.99 -10.75
CA ILE A 392 -2.68 -4.19 -10.60
C ILE A 392 -2.09 -5.47 -11.20
N THR A 393 -1.35 -5.35 -12.31
CA THR A 393 -0.73 -6.49 -12.99
C THR A 393 0.67 -6.81 -12.47
N CYS A 394 1.20 -6.02 -11.55
CA CYS A 394 2.54 -6.20 -11.01
C CYS A 394 2.61 -7.36 -10.00
N HIS A 395 3.84 -7.73 -9.69
CA HIS A 395 4.15 -8.70 -8.63
C HIS A 395 4.79 -7.98 -7.45
N PHE A 396 4.44 -8.40 -6.23
CA PHE A 396 4.74 -7.65 -5.00
C PHE A 396 5.70 -8.36 -4.04
N ASN A 397 6.22 -9.54 -4.41
CA ASN A 397 7.25 -10.26 -3.65
C ASN A 397 8.69 -9.91 -4.05
N HIS A 398 8.86 -9.01 -5.00
CA HIS A 398 10.13 -8.45 -5.46
C HIS A 398 9.95 -6.98 -5.86
N PRO A 399 11.02 -6.17 -5.94
CA PRO A 399 10.91 -4.79 -6.39
C PRO A 399 10.29 -4.67 -7.80
N LEU A 400 9.48 -3.65 -8.04
CA LEU A 400 8.91 -3.36 -9.37
C LEU A 400 9.98 -3.28 -10.45
N THR A 401 11.17 -2.81 -10.10
CA THR A 401 12.32 -2.65 -11.01
C THR A 401 13.03 -3.96 -11.36
N GLN A 402 12.55 -5.12 -10.90
CA GLN A 402 13.14 -6.41 -11.24
C GLN A 402 13.00 -6.74 -12.73
N THR A 403 14.12 -6.86 -13.42
CA THR A 403 14.17 -6.89 -14.89
C THR A 403 13.65 -8.17 -15.53
N ASN A 404 13.65 -9.28 -14.81
CA ASN A 404 13.16 -10.58 -15.31
C ASN A 404 11.65 -10.83 -15.04
N CYS A 405 10.95 -9.86 -14.48
CA CYS A 405 9.50 -9.88 -14.33
C CYS A 405 8.84 -9.10 -15.46
N HIS A 406 8.13 -9.79 -16.36
CA HIS A 406 7.52 -9.17 -17.53
C HIS A 406 6.48 -8.09 -17.16
N SER A 407 5.55 -8.42 -16.26
CA SER A 407 4.48 -7.50 -15.85
C SER A 407 5.02 -6.24 -15.17
N CYS A 408 6.00 -6.40 -14.27
CA CYS A 408 6.64 -5.25 -13.63
C CYS A 408 7.46 -4.43 -14.64
N ALA A 409 8.12 -5.08 -15.59
CA ALA A 409 8.87 -4.38 -16.66
C ALA A 409 7.93 -3.55 -17.54
N GLN A 410 6.75 -4.05 -17.88
CA GLN A 410 5.73 -3.30 -18.62
C GLN A 410 5.30 -2.03 -17.84
N PHE A 411 4.95 -2.18 -16.57
CA PHE A 411 4.60 -1.05 -15.72
C PHE A 411 5.76 -0.04 -15.59
N CYS A 412 6.99 -0.51 -15.35
CA CYS A 412 8.15 0.35 -15.24
C CYS A 412 8.49 1.12 -16.54
N ASN A 413 8.20 0.53 -17.69
CA ASN A 413 8.33 1.23 -18.97
C ASN A 413 7.21 2.26 -19.12
N ALA A 414 5.96 1.88 -18.84
CA ALA A 414 4.83 2.79 -18.94
C ALA A 414 5.01 4.03 -18.05
N ILE A 415 5.40 3.87 -16.77
CA ILE A 415 5.58 5.03 -15.87
C ILE A 415 6.68 5.97 -16.36
N ARG A 416 7.78 5.45 -16.95
CA ARG A 416 8.85 6.28 -17.54
C ARG A 416 8.38 7.00 -18.80
N GLU A 417 7.59 6.34 -19.65
CA GLU A 417 7.03 6.95 -20.85
C GLU A 417 6.06 8.08 -20.48
N TRP A 418 5.17 7.86 -19.52
CA TRP A 418 4.25 8.86 -19.01
C TRP A 418 4.98 10.02 -18.32
N SER A 419 5.98 9.74 -17.48
CA SER A 419 6.80 10.75 -16.80
C SER A 419 7.57 11.65 -17.79
N ALA A 420 7.84 11.18 -19.00
CA ALA A 420 8.50 11.99 -20.03
C ALA A 420 7.56 13.01 -20.73
N ILE A 421 6.25 12.87 -20.56
CA ILE A 421 5.24 13.68 -21.27
C ILE A 421 4.20 14.34 -20.38
N CYS A 422 4.17 14.00 -19.09
CA CYS A 422 3.17 14.47 -18.11
C CYS A 422 3.84 14.78 -16.77
N ASP A 423 3.58 15.96 -16.22
CA ASP A 423 4.09 16.37 -14.91
C ASP A 423 3.16 15.96 -13.76
N ASN A 424 1.89 15.65 -14.05
CA ASN A 424 0.88 15.25 -13.09
C ASN A 424 0.66 13.73 -13.17
N LEU A 425 1.48 12.96 -12.45
CA LEU A 425 1.35 11.51 -12.38
C LEU A 425 0.92 11.05 -11.00
N TYR A 426 -0.12 10.23 -10.94
CA TYR A 426 -0.53 9.49 -9.76
C TYR A 426 -0.34 7.99 -9.97
N VAL A 427 -0.16 7.27 -8.88
CA VAL A 427 -0.12 5.80 -8.88
C VAL A 427 -1.22 5.25 -7.98
N TRP A 428 -2.00 4.35 -8.54
CA TRP A 428 -2.85 3.44 -7.79
C TRP A 428 -2.05 2.17 -7.52
N ASP A 429 -1.49 2.08 -6.32
CA ASP A 429 -0.71 0.93 -5.88
C ASP A 429 -1.57 -0.07 -5.10
N TYR A 430 -1.12 -1.32 -5.04
CA TYR A 430 -1.76 -2.38 -4.30
C TYR A 430 -0.78 -2.99 -3.30
N THR A 431 -1.24 -3.27 -2.08
CA THR A 431 -0.33 -3.61 -0.98
C THR A 431 -0.69 -4.89 -0.22
N THR A 432 -1.76 -5.58 -0.60
CA THR A 432 -2.23 -6.81 0.05
C THR A 432 -2.77 -7.82 -0.98
N ASN A 433 -3.10 -9.01 -0.53
CA ASN A 433 -3.77 -10.03 -1.35
C ASN A 433 -5.29 -9.94 -1.15
N TYR A 434 -6.02 -9.58 -2.20
CA TYR A 434 -7.47 -9.39 -2.15
C TYR A 434 -8.28 -10.68 -2.22
N ALA A 435 -7.71 -11.76 -2.74
CA ALA A 435 -8.37 -13.06 -2.74
C ALA A 435 -8.20 -13.81 -1.40
N TYR A 436 -7.17 -13.45 -0.61
CA TYR A 436 -6.80 -14.17 0.61
C TYR A 436 -6.28 -13.20 1.68
N TYR A 437 -7.17 -12.40 2.25
CA TYR A 437 -6.82 -11.34 3.22
C TYR A 437 -6.07 -11.82 4.46
N LEU A 438 -6.29 -13.07 4.88
CA LEU A 438 -5.57 -13.66 6.01
C LEU A 438 -4.23 -14.28 5.63
N ALA A 439 -3.98 -14.52 4.33
CA ALA A 439 -2.74 -15.15 3.92
C ALA A 439 -1.56 -14.20 4.04
N THR A 440 -0.42 -14.75 4.39
CA THR A 440 0.85 -14.02 4.41
C THR A 440 1.17 -13.43 3.04
N PHE A 441 1.45 -12.13 3.00
CA PHE A 441 1.82 -11.37 1.81
C PHE A 441 3.19 -10.72 2.01
N PRO A 442 4.29 -11.41 1.72
CA PRO A 442 5.64 -11.02 2.09
C PRO A 442 6.22 -9.89 1.21
N ASN A 443 5.69 -8.68 1.36
CA ASN A 443 6.08 -7.51 0.55
C ASN A 443 6.83 -6.41 1.34
N PHE A 444 7.04 -6.54 2.64
CA PHE A 444 7.69 -5.48 3.44
C PHE A 444 9.07 -5.08 2.92
N HIS A 445 9.84 -6.04 2.41
CA HIS A 445 11.19 -5.79 1.92
C HIS A 445 11.25 -5.01 0.60
N VAL A 446 10.12 -4.79 -0.07
CA VAL A 446 10.06 -4.08 -1.36
C VAL A 446 9.37 -2.73 -1.29
N LEU A 447 8.53 -2.46 -0.27
CA LEU A 447 7.75 -1.23 -0.15
C LEU A 447 8.62 0.02 -0.31
N ARG A 448 9.75 0.09 0.41
CA ARG A 448 10.68 1.23 0.32
C ARG A 448 11.22 1.45 -1.09
N GLN A 449 11.59 0.38 -1.78
CA GLN A 449 12.15 0.47 -3.13
C GLN A 449 11.08 0.91 -4.14
N ASN A 450 9.85 0.43 -3.97
CA ASN A 450 8.73 0.77 -4.86
C ASN A 450 8.31 2.24 -4.69
N VAL A 451 8.17 2.72 -3.45
CA VAL A 451 7.82 4.12 -3.18
C VAL A 451 8.92 5.05 -3.68
N LYS A 452 10.21 4.70 -3.46
CA LYS A 452 11.33 5.46 -4.04
C LYS A 452 11.27 5.48 -5.58
N PHE A 453 10.94 4.36 -6.21
CA PHE A 453 10.81 4.30 -7.66
C PHE A 453 9.71 5.23 -8.19
N PHE A 454 8.59 5.36 -7.48
CA PHE A 454 7.55 6.33 -7.83
C PHE A 454 8.08 7.77 -7.76
N ALA A 455 8.76 8.13 -6.67
CA ALA A 455 9.37 9.45 -6.51
C ALA A 455 10.42 9.75 -7.59
N ASP A 456 11.30 8.77 -7.91
CA ASP A 456 12.32 8.89 -8.95
C ASP A 456 11.72 9.08 -10.38
N ASN A 457 10.43 8.76 -10.58
CA ASN A 457 9.70 8.92 -11.83
C ASN A 457 8.67 10.05 -11.80
N ASN A 458 8.89 11.05 -10.97
CA ASN A 458 8.08 12.28 -10.90
C ASN A 458 6.59 12.04 -10.55
N VAL A 459 6.27 10.95 -9.85
CA VAL A 459 4.92 10.73 -9.33
C VAL A 459 4.62 11.78 -8.26
N LYS A 460 3.44 12.39 -8.36
CA LYS A 460 2.95 13.44 -7.43
C LYS A 460 1.97 12.87 -6.41
N GLY A 461 1.37 11.73 -6.67
CA GLY A 461 0.39 11.16 -5.76
C GLY A 461 0.41 9.64 -5.74
N VAL A 462 0.22 9.07 -4.54
CA VAL A 462 0.11 7.61 -4.34
C VAL A 462 -1.14 7.28 -3.55
N PHE A 463 -2.02 6.50 -4.17
CA PHE A 463 -3.13 5.83 -3.51
C PHE A 463 -2.74 4.36 -3.35
N ALA A 464 -2.35 3.98 -2.14
CA ALA A 464 -1.96 2.60 -1.83
C ALA A 464 -3.15 1.83 -1.29
N GLN A 465 -3.84 1.09 -2.16
CA GLN A 465 -4.96 0.25 -1.78
C GLN A 465 -4.46 -0.93 -0.94
N GLY A 466 -4.91 -0.97 0.32
CA GLY A 466 -4.63 -2.02 1.30
C GLY A 466 -5.90 -2.82 1.63
N ASN A 467 -5.96 -3.38 2.82
CA ASN A 467 -7.13 -4.11 3.33
C ASN A 467 -8.21 -3.13 3.84
N SER A 468 -8.92 -2.50 2.91
CA SER A 468 -9.93 -1.47 3.19
C SER A 468 -11.30 -2.02 3.59
N SER A 469 -11.62 -3.25 3.19
CA SER A 469 -12.96 -3.83 3.42
C SER A 469 -13.16 -4.32 4.85
N GLY A 470 -12.09 -4.56 5.60
CA GLY A 470 -12.16 -5.01 6.98
C GLY A 470 -10.78 -5.22 7.60
N PRO A 471 -10.71 -5.34 8.93
CA PRO A 471 -9.47 -5.67 9.60
C PRO A 471 -9.00 -7.05 9.12
N SER A 472 -7.71 -7.18 8.85
CA SER A 472 -7.08 -8.46 8.52
C SER A 472 -6.08 -8.87 9.59
N GLY A 473 -5.81 -10.18 9.70
CA GLY A 473 -4.75 -10.70 10.57
C GLY A 473 -3.36 -10.62 9.96
N GLU A 474 -3.21 -10.09 8.73
CA GLU A 474 -1.95 -10.10 7.98
C GLU A 474 -1.26 -8.71 8.03
N PHE A 475 -0.86 -8.26 9.19
CA PHE A 475 -0.03 -7.05 9.39
C PHE A 475 -0.50 -5.78 8.66
N GLY A 476 -1.81 -5.59 8.48
CA GLY A 476 -2.36 -4.42 7.78
C GLY A 476 -1.95 -3.09 8.44
N GLU A 477 -1.96 -3.07 9.78
CA GLU A 477 -1.57 -1.94 10.61
C GLU A 477 -0.10 -1.53 10.40
N LEU A 478 0.80 -2.52 10.45
CA LEU A 478 2.23 -2.30 10.21
C LEU A 478 2.48 -1.78 8.80
N ARG A 479 1.79 -2.35 7.81
CA ARG A 479 1.95 -1.95 6.41
C ARG A 479 1.48 -0.51 6.19
N ALA A 480 0.34 -0.14 6.76
CA ALA A 480 -0.19 1.22 6.68
C ALA A 480 0.76 2.24 7.34
N TYR A 481 1.29 1.93 8.52
CA TYR A 481 2.25 2.78 9.22
C TYR A 481 3.55 2.97 8.42
N LEU A 482 4.14 1.88 7.91
CA LEU A 482 5.37 1.96 7.13
C LEU A 482 5.19 2.72 5.82
N LEU A 483 4.05 2.55 5.14
CA LEU A 483 3.73 3.32 3.94
C LEU A 483 3.55 4.80 4.26
N ALA A 484 2.91 5.15 5.40
CA ALA A 484 2.79 6.54 5.82
C ALA A 484 4.17 7.19 6.01
N LYS A 485 5.10 6.53 6.70
CA LYS A 485 6.48 7.02 6.87
C LYS A 485 7.22 7.13 5.53
N LEU A 486 7.04 6.18 4.62
CA LEU A 486 7.64 6.23 3.29
C LEU A 486 7.04 7.33 2.40
N PHE A 487 5.76 7.66 2.53
CA PHE A 487 5.15 8.76 1.77
C PHE A 487 5.63 10.12 2.26
N MET A 488 5.95 10.25 3.55
CA MET A 488 6.59 11.42 4.08
C MET A 488 8.07 11.50 3.67
N ASN A 489 8.78 10.38 3.62
CA ASN A 489 10.17 10.32 3.19
C ASN A 489 10.42 9.15 2.21
N PRO A 490 10.18 9.33 0.90
CA PRO A 490 10.39 8.27 -0.10
C PRO A 490 11.86 7.88 -0.27
N TYR A 491 12.79 8.72 0.21
CA TYR A 491 14.23 8.48 0.14
C TYR A 491 14.80 7.92 1.45
N MET A 492 13.94 7.54 2.39
CA MET A 492 14.32 6.88 3.64
C MET A 492 15.32 5.74 3.40
N THR A 493 16.35 5.68 4.23
CA THR A 493 17.35 4.60 4.15
C THR A 493 16.75 3.26 4.59
N SER A 494 17.44 2.17 4.27
CA SER A 494 17.02 0.84 4.74
C SER A 494 17.08 0.75 6.27
N THR A 495 18.07 1.37 6.89
CA THR A 495 18.23 1.38 8.35
C THR A 495 17.05 2.08 9.04
N GLU A 496 16.69 3.28 8.59
CA GLU A 496 15.54 4.03 9.11
C GLU A 496 14.23 3.27 8.91
N TYR A 497 14.04 2.68 7.72
CA TYR A 497 12.83 1.91 7.42
C TYR A 497 12.64 0.72 8.37
N TYR A 498 13.71 -0.05 8.61
CA TYR A 498 13.62 -1.17 9.53
C TYR A 498 13.60 -0.75 11.00
N ALA A 499 14.15 0.40 11.36
CA ALA A 499 13.99 0.99 12.68
C ALA A 499 12.50 1.34 12.97
N HIS A 500 11.80 1.97 12.01
CA HIS A 500 10.34 2.20 12.12
C HIS A 500 9.55 0.89 12.22
N MET A 501 9.96 -0.16 11.49
CA MET A 501 9.32 -1.48 11.62
C MET A 501 9.50 -2.04 13.03
N ASP A 502 10.72 -2.04 13.55
CA ASP A 502 11.05 -2.61 14.86
C ASP A 502 10.37 -1.82 15.99
N GLU A 503 10.32 -0.49 15.88
CA GLU A 503 9.63 0.39 16.81
C GLU A 503 8.12 0.11 16.84
N PHE A 504 7.47 -0.03 15.65
CA PHE A 504 6.07 -0.42 15.58
C PHE A 504 5.83 -1.80 16.22
N LEU A 505 6.64 -2.79 15.84
CA LEU A 505 6.49 -4.15 16.35
C LEU A 505 6.63 -4.19 17.87
N ALA A 506 7.59 -3.45 18.43
CA ALA A 506 7.81 -3.37 19.87
C ALA A 506 6.62 -2.75 20.61
N ALA A 507 6.07 -1.66 20.11
CA ALA A 507 4.91 -1.01 20.71
C ALA A 507 3.63 -1.84 20.59
N TYR A 508 3.42 -2.48 19.43
CA TYR A 508 2.18 -3.19 19.11
C TYR A 508 2.12 -4.59 19.74
N TYR A 509 3.24 -5.33 19.75
CA TYR A 509 3.30 -6.72 20.24
C TYR A 509 3.99 -6.88 21.60
N GLY A 510 4.47 -5.79 22.22
CA GLY A 510 5.15 -5.82 23.51
C GLY A 510 6.41 -6.69 23.46
N ALA A 511 6.78 -7.33 24.57
CA ALA A 511 8.04 -8.09 24.69
C ALA A 511 8.15 -9.29 23.72
N GLY A 512 7.05 -9.72 23.09
CA GLY A 512 7.03 -10.77 22.06
C GLY A 512 7.53 -10.34 20.68
N TRP A 513 7.70 -9.06 20.41
CA TRP A 513 7.91 -8.46 19.11
C TRP A 513 9.09 -9.02 18.30
N GLN A 514 10.21 -9.35 18.96
CA GLN A 514 11.39 -9.88 18.29
C GLN A 514 11.12 -11.24 17.60
N ASN A 515 10.22 -12.03 18.14
CA ASN A 515 9.81 -13.29 17.53
C ASN A 515 8.91 -13.06 16.32
N ILE A 516 8.03 -12.04 16.37
CA ILE A 516 7.26 -11.61 15.21
C ILE A 516 8.20 -11.10 14.10
N ARG A 517 9.24 -10.33 14.46
CA ARG A 517 10.25 -9.89 13.50
C ARG A 517 11.00 -11.06 12.86
N LYS A 518 11.39 -12.07 13.63
CA LYS A 518 12.00 -13.30 13.09
C LYS A 518 11.07 -14.04 12.13
N TYR A 519 9.76 -14.05 12.43
CA TYR A 519 8.77 -14.61 11.51
C TYR A 519 8.72 -13.83 10.18
N ILE A 520 8.62 -12.50 10.23
CA ILE A 520 8.60 -11.65 9.02
C ILE A 520 9.86 -11.85 8.17
N ASP A 521 11.04 -11.88 8.81
CA ASP A 521 12.31 -12.08 8.12
C ASP A 521 12.42 -13.48 7.51
N ALA A 522 11.98 -14.51 8.24
CA ALA A 522 12.00 -15.88 7.77
C ALA A 522 11.05 -16.10 6.57
N ILE A 523 9.81 -15.65 6.65
CA ILE A 523 8.86 -15.82 5.54
C ILE A 523 9.31 -15.04 4.29
N THR A 524 9.90 -13.86 4.49
CA THR A 524 10.53 -13.08 3.41
C THR A 524 11.69 -13.84 2.78
N LEU A 525 12.55 -14.45 3.59
CA LEU A 525 13.69 -15.23 3.09
C LEU A 525 13.21 -16.44 2.28
N TYR A 526 12.23 -17.16 2.79
CA TYR A 526 11.65 -18.31 2.06
C TYR A 526 11.01 -17.88 0.76
N ALA A 527 10.23 -16.81 0.74
CA ALA A 527 9.64 -16.28 -0.48
C ALA A 527 10.67 -15.88 -1.55
N LYS A 528 11.85 -15.40 -1.13
CA LYS A 528 12.97 -15.06 -2.03
C LYS A 528 13.76 -16.28 -2.50
N THR A 529 13.93 -17.30 -1.66
CA THR A 529 14.83 -18.42 -1.88
C THR A 529 14.16 -19.59 -2.58
N TYR A 530 12.88 -19.78 -2.33
CA TYR A 530 12.09 -20.91 -2.82
C TYR A 530 10.85 -20.43 -3.63
N PRO A 531 11.07 -19.72 -4.74
CA PRO A 531 9.96 -19.32 -5.57
C PRO A 531 9.24 -20.56 -6.13
N SER A 532 7.92 -20.55 -6.20
CA SER A 532 7.16 -21.62 -6.85
C SER A 532 7.56 -21.74 -8.32
N THR A 533 7.69 -22.98 -8.79
CA THR A 533 8.10 -23.26 -10.18
C THR A 533 6.98 -22.84 -11.15
N GLY A 534 7.26 -21.86 -12.01
CA GLY A 534 6.41 -21.50 -13.14
C GLY A 534 5.82 -20.08 -13.12
N TYR A 535 5.77 -19.41 -11.96
CA TYR A 535 5.40 -17.98 -11.87
C TYR A 535 6.37 -17.24 -10.95
N ASN A 536 7.03 -16.24 -11.52
CA ASN A 536 8.08 -15.50 -10.81
C ASN A 536 7.54 -14.39 -9.89
N GLY A 537 6.25 -14.39 -9.57
CA GLY A 537 5.74 -13.30 -8.79
C GLY A 537 4.35 -13.49 -8.18
N MET A 538 4.11 -12.75 -7.12
CA MET A 538 2.88 -12.72 -6.36
C MET A 538 2.07 -11.47 -6.72
N GLY A 539 1.01 -11.67 -7.49
CA GLY A 539 -0.01 -10.64 -7.75
C GLY A 539 -1.03 -10.56 -6.62
N ILE A 540 -1.92 -9.59 -6.71
CA ILE A 540 -2.92 -9.28 -5.68
C ILE A 540 -4.06 -10.28 -5.52
N TYR A 541 -4.20 -11.23 -6.43
CA TYR A 541 -5.18 -12.34 -6.38
C TYR A 541 -4.49 -13.70 -6.40
N SER A 542 -3.18 -13.73 -6.16
CA SER A 542 -2.39 -14.95 -6.23
C SER A 542 -2.74 -15.91 -5.10
N TYR A 543 -2.76 -17.21 -5.44
CA TYR A 543 -2.82 -18.27 -4.45
C TYR A 543 -1.67 -18.12 -3.43
N PRO A 544 -1.91 -18.36 -2.12
CA PRO A 544 -0.92 -18.06 -1.07
C PRO A 544 0.44 -18.69 -1.28
N PHE A 545 0.49 -19.86 -1.91
CA PHE A 545 1.72 -20.59 -2.20
C PHE A 545 2.32 -20.30 -3.60
N THR A 546 2.00 -19.15 -4.18
CA THR A 546 2.60 -18.74 -5.47
C THR A 546 4.09 -18.39 -5.33
N VAL A 547 4.53 -17.87 -4.19
CA VAL A 547 5.91 -17.43 -3.96
C VAL A 547 6.81 -18.48 -3.33
N PHE A 548 6.26 -19.51 -2.73
CA PHE A 548 6.97 -20.70 -2.23
C PHE A 548 6.01 -21.89 -2.24
N GLU A 549 6.54 -23.08 -2.41
CA GLU A 549 5.71 -24.28 -2.51
C GLU A 549 5.07 -24.68 -1.17
N GLU A 550 3.88 -25.32 -1.24
CA GLU A 550 3.21 -25.90 -0.07
C GLU A 550 4.13 -26.87 0.70
N SER A 551 4.90 -27.66 -0.05
CA SER A 551 5.91 -28.58 0.52
C SER A 551 6.98 -27.85 1.35
N THR A 552 7.36 -26.64 0.93
CA THR A 552 8.28 -25.79 1.68
C THR A 552 7.63 -25.33 2.97
N PHE A 553 6.39 -24.85 2.91
CA PHE A 553 5.67 -24.43 4.11
C PHE A 553 5.48 -25.59 5.09
N ALA A 554 5.09 -26.79 4.62
CA ALA A 554 4.95 -27.98 5.46
C ALA A 554 6.22 -28.30 6.25
N VAL A 555 7.41 -28.04 5.68
CA VAL A 555 8.71 -28.26 6.36
C VAL A 555 9.00 -27.18 7.40
N ILE A 556 8.61 -25.93 7.13
CA ILE A 556 8.94 -24.78 7.99
C ILE A 556 7.84 -24.43 8.99
N GLU A 557 6.65 -25.02 8.87
CA GLU A 557 5.47 -24.72 9.68
C GLU A 557 5.74 -24.81 11.18
N GLU A 558 6.43 -25.87 11.63
CA GLU A 558 6.81 -26.04 13.03
C GLU A 558 7.67 -24.86 13.53
N LYS A 559 8.64 -24.44 12.73
CA LYS A 559 9.49 -23.28 13.06
C LYS A 559 8.72 -21.97 13.08
N MET A 560 7.78 -21.78 12.14
CA MET A 560 6.91 -20.59 12.12
C MET A 560 6.04 -20.55 13.37
N ASN A 561 5.42 -21.68 13.72
CA ASN A 561 4.63 -21.78 14.94
C ASN A 561 5.47 -21.54 16.20
N ALA A 562 6.71 -22.03 16.27
CA ALA A 562 7.60 -21.78 17.41
C ALA A 562 7.90 -20.28 17.62
N TYR A 563 8.01 -19.48 16.55
CA TYR A 563 8.12 -18.03 16.70
C TYR A 563 6.85 -17.41 17.30
N TRP A 564 5.67 -17.85 16.88
CA TRP A 564 4.40 -17.36 17.40
C TRP A 564 4.16 -17.81 18.84
N ASP A 565 4.48 -19.07 19.18
CA ASP A 565 4.40 -19.58 20.56
C ASP A 565 5.28 -18.76 21.51
N ALA A 566 6.50 -18.46 21.09
CA ALA A 566 7.42 -17.62 21.87
C ALA A 566 6.93 -16.16 21.98
N ALA A 567 6.30 -15.63 20.92
CA ALA A 567 5.72 -14.29 20.94
C ALA A 567 4.52 -14.23 21.89
N GLU A 568 3.60 -15.19 21.85
CA GLU A 568 2.45 -15.27 22.74
C GLU A 568 2.89 -15.40 24.21
N ALA A 569 3.88 -16.26 24.50
CA ALA A 569 4.40 -16.45 25.84
C ALA A 569 4.99 -15.16 26.44
N ALA A 570 5.55 -14.28 25.61
CA ALA A 570 6.17 -13.04 26.05
C ALA A 570 5.24 -11.80 25.97
N ALA A 571 4.09 -11.90 25.32
CA ALA A 571 3.28 -10.74 24.90
C ALA A 571 2.65 -9.93 26.06
N GLY A 572 2.44 -10.54 27.23
CA GLY A 572 1.79 -9.86 28.37
C GLY A 572 0.41 -9.32 28.00
N ASP A 573 0.19 -8.03 28.20
CA ASP A 573 -1.06 -7.32 27.87
C ASP A 573 -1.30 -7.19 26.34
N ARG A 574 -0.30 -7.48 25.52
CA ARG A 574 -0.38 -7.48 24.06
C ARG A 574 -0.76 -8.84 23.44
N LEU A 575 -1.10 -9.84 24.26
CA LEU A 575 -1.40 -11.19 23.79
C LEU A 575 -2.49 -11.22 22.70
N ALA A 576 -3.55 -10.45 22.85
CA ALA A 576 -4.63 -10.41 21.87
C ALA A 576 -4.16 -9.95 20.47
N TYR A 577 -3.24 -8.99 20.41
CA TYR A 577 -2.64 -8.52 19.14
C TYR A 577 -1.77 -9.61 18.49
N VAL A 578 -0.98 -10.32 19.28
CA VAL A 578 -0.14 -11.43 18.80
C VAL A 578 -1.03 -12.55 18.25
N GLN A 579 -2.05 -12.98 18.98
CA GLN A 579 -2.98 -14.05 18.57
C GLN A 579 -3.74 -13.67 17.29
N ARG A 580 -4.20 -12.43 17.18
CA ARG A 580 -4.87 -11.94 15.98
C ARG A 580 -3.95 -11.99 14.74
N SER A 581 -2.71 -11.59 14.88
CA SER A 581 -1.75 -11.62 13.76
C SER A 581 -1.29 -13.03 13.40
N ARG A 582 -1.37 -13.98 14.33
CA ARG A 582 -1.08 -15.40 14.09
C ARG A 582 -2.11 -16.08 13.18
N TYR A 583 -3.28 -15.51 12.96
CA TYR A 583 -4.29 -16.09 12.06
C TYR A 583 -3.73 -16.40 10.69
N GLN A 584 -2.80 -15.63 10.18
CA GLN A 584 -2.13 -15.87 8.90
C GLN A 584 -1.43 -17.24 8.82
N VAL A 585 -0.75 -17.67 9.89
CA VAL A 585 -0.08 -18.99 9.93
C VAL A 585 -1.12 -20.10 10.07
N ARG A 586 -2.09 -19.95 10.98
CA ARG A 586 -3.19 -20.90 11.14
C ARG A 586 -3.97 -21.08 9.84
N TYR A 587 -4.20 -20.00 9.10
CA TYR A 587 -4.85 -20.02 7.81
C TYR A 587 -4.03 -20.81 6.77
N LEU A 588 -2.74 -20.54 6.64
CA LEU A 588 -1.85 -21.29 5.75
C LEU A 588 -1.74 -22.78 6.14
N SER A 589 -1.70 -23.09 7.42
CA SER A 589 -1.64 -24.46 7.92
C SER A 589 -2.83 -25.31 7.46
N LEU A 590 -4.02 -24.71 7.33
CA LEU A 590 -5.22 -25.40 6.84
C LEU A 590 -5.13 -25.81 5.37
N PHE A 591 -4.33 -25.16 4.55
CA PHE A 591 -4.10 -25.55 3.16
C PHE A 591 -3.20 -26.81 3.05
N VAL A 592 -2.23 -26.93 3.98
CA VAL A 592 -1.24 -28.02 3.98
C VAL A 592 -1.75 -29.21 4.78
N ASN A 593 -2.33 -28.95 5.95
CA ASN A 593 -2.84 -29.95 6.89
C ASN A 593 -4.33 -29.70 7.18
N PRO A 594 -5.21 -30.10 6.25
CA PRO A 594 -6.64 -29.86 6.39
C PRO A 594 -7.22 -30.46 7.69
N ASN A 595 -7.86 -29.62 8.52
CA ASN A 595 -8.51 -30.01 9.76
C ASN A 595 -9.78 -29.20 10.01
N LYS A 596 -10.94 -29.88 10.00
CA LYS A 596 -12.26 -29.22 10.11
C LYS A 596 -12.47 -28.53 11.45
N GLU A 597 -11.98 -29.12 12.54
CA GLU A 597 -12.11 -28.53 13.88
C GLU A 597 -11.30 -27.24 13.97
N GLU A 598 -10.08 -27.25 13.48
CA GLU A 598 -9.23 -26.06 13.43
C GLU A 598 -9.77 -25.00 12.46
N ALA A 599 -10.36 -25.40 11.33
CA ALA A 599 -11.03 -24.47 10.43
C ALA A 599 -12.20 -23.75 11.13
N GLN A 600 -13.08 -24.51 11.81
CA GLN A 600 -14.18 -23.92 12.58
C GLN A 600 -13.68 -22.99 13.68
N LYS A 601 -12.64 -23.40 14.41
CA LYS A 601 -12.04 -22.58 15.47
C LYS A 601 -11.44 -21.29 14.91
N LEU A 602 -10.75 -21.35 13.75
CA LEU A 602 -10.25 -20.15 13.10
C LEU A 602 -11.38 -19.19 12.72
N VAL A 603 -12.50 -19.72 12.19
CA VAL A 603 -13.70 -18.92 11.88
C VAL A 603 -14.22 -18.21 13.10
N ASP A 604 -14.43 -18.96 14.18
CA ASP A 604 -14.98 -18.42 15.44
C ASP A 604 -14.06 -17.31 15.99
N ASP A 605 -12.74 -17.53 15.96
CA ASP A 605 -11.74 -16.59 16.45
C ASP A 605 -11.68 -15.31 15.60
N VAL A 606 -11.70 -15.40 14.25
CA VAL A 606 -11.66 -14.22 13.37
C VAL A 606 -12.93 -13.39 13.48
N LEU A 607 -14.09 -14.04 13.59
CA LEU A 607 -15.36 -13.34 13.78
C LEU A 607 -15.44 -12.66 15.16
N ALA A 608 -14.93 -13.31 16.21
CA ALA A 608 -14.82 -12.69 17.54
C ALA A 608 -13.91 -11.46 17.57
N ASN A 609 -12.99 -11.33 16.62
CA ASN A 609 -12.11 -10.18 16.45
C ASN A 609 -12.58 -9.20 15.34
N ASN A 610 -13.85 -9.27 14.95
CA ASN A 610 -14.47 -8.42 13.92
C ASN A 610 -13.79 -8.51 12.53
N ILE A 611 -13.11 -9.62 12.24
CA ILE A 611 -12.54 -9.87 10.92
C ILE A 611 -13.61 -10.58 10.09
N HIS A 612 -14.45 -9.81 9.41
CA HIS A 612 -15.59 -10.31 8.65
C HIS A 612 -15.29 -10.63 7.20
N TRP A 613 -14.13 -10.21 6.68
CA TRP A 613 -13.75 -10.35 5.29
C TRP A 613 -12.53 -11.25 5.16
N HIS A 614 -12.65 -12.31 4.36
CA HIS A 614 -11.54 -13.18 3.99
C HIS A 614 -11.00 -12.87 2.59
N GLU A 615 -11.80 -12.15 1.79
CA GLU A 615 -11.45 -11.60 0.49
C GLU A 615 -11.74 -10.10 0.47
N GLY A 616 -10.94 -9.34 -0.27
CA GLY A 616 -11.00 -7.89 -0.26
C GLY A 616 -12.25 -7.27 -0.88
N GLU A 617 -12.87 -7.96 -1.82
CA GLU A 617 -13.96 -7.37 -2.61
C GLU A 617 -15.26 -8.18 -2.53
N TRP A 618 -15.22 -9.50 -2.30
CA TRP A 618 -16.34 -10.39 -2.54
C TRP A 618 -16.68 -11.33 -1.39
N GLY A 619 -15.77 -11.54 -0.46
CA GLY A 619 -15.87 -12.59 0.53
C GLY A 619 -16.14 -12.10 1.95
N ASN A 620 -17.40 -12.03 2.38
CA ASN A 620 -17.76 -11.81 3.77
C ASN A 620 -17.98 -13.14 4.48
N TRP A 621 -17.27 -13.39 5.59
CA TRP A 621 -17.37 -14.60 6.39
C TRP A 621 -18.80 -14.88 6.94
N ASN A 622 -19.61 -13.85 7.07
CA ASN A 622 -20.99 -13.95 7.54
C ASN A 622 -22.02 -14.22 6.43
N ASP A 623 -21.63 -14.14 5.15
CA ASP A 623 -22.55 -14.35 4.04
C ASP A 623 -22.35 -15.73 3.41
N PRO A 624 -23.25 -16.71 3.67
CA PRO A 624 -23.14 -18.04 3.11
C PRO A 624 -23.32 -18.09 1.59
N LYS A 625 -23.84 -17.02 0.96
CA LYS A 625 -24.08 -16.99 -0.50
C LYS A 625 -22.85 -16.62 -1.30
N ILE A 626 -21.88 -15.94 -0.70
CA ILE A 626 -20.66 -15.45 -1.35
C ILE A 626 -19.39 -16.10 -0.80
N GLY A 627 -19.46 -17.38 -0.41
CA GLY A 627 -18.31 -18.16 0.01
C GLY A 627 -17.79 -17.81 1.41
N GLY A 628 -18.68 -17.40 2.33
CA GLY A 628 -18.32 -17.12 3.72
C GLY A 628 -17.73 -18.34 4.44
N MET A 629 -17.21 -18.15 5.65
CA MET A 629 -16.60 -19.23 6.44
C MET A 629 -17.53 -20.40 6.77
N PRO A 630 -18.85 -20.23 6.95
CA PRO A 630 -19.75 -21.38 6.99
C PRO A 630 -19.61 -22.26 5.75
N TRP A 631 -19.53 -21.65 4.56
CA TRP A 631 -19.27 -22.36 3.31
C TRP A 631 -17.89 -23.02 3.31
N PHE A 632 -16.83 -22.33 3.75
CA PHE A 632 -15.50 -22.89 3.89
C PHE A 632 -15.48 -24.13 4.77
N VAL A 633 -16.15 -24.12 5.94
CA VAL A 633 -16.25 -25.26 6.85
C VAL A 633 -17.08 -26.39 6.25
N GLU A 634 -18.20 -26.09 5.58
CA GLU A 634 -19.03 -27.10 4.90
C GLU A 634 -18.32 -27.75 3.72
N GLN A 635 -17.65 -26.97 2.89
CA GLN A 635 -16.91 -27.47 1.72
C GLN A 635 -15.65 -28.26 2.12
N TYR A 636 -15.20 -28.10 3.35
CA TYR A 636 -14.06 -28.81 3.89
C TYR A 636 -14.25 -30.34 3.95
N ASP A 637 -15.48 -30.83 3.96
CA ASP A 637 -15.79 -32.24 3.83
C ASP A 637 -15.57 -32.79 2.40
N LEU A 638 -15.38 -31.91 1.40
CA LEU A 638 -15.10 -32.27 0.02
C LEU A 638 -13.58 -32.39 -0.25
N LEU A 639 -12.84 -32.98 0.67
CA LEU A 639 -11.37 -33.15 0.76
C LEU A 639 -10.66 -33.71 -0.50
N THR A 640 -11.32 -33.78 -1.64
CA THR A 640 -10.72 -34.15 -2.93
C THR A 640 -10.44 -32.97 -3.84
N ARG A 641 -10.81 -31.74 -3.43
CA ARG A 641 -10.59 -30.53 -4.23
C ARG A 641 -9.29 -29.84 -3.84
N LYS A 642 -8.58 -29.34 -4.86
CA LYS A 642 -7.42 -28.47 -4.60
C LYS A 642 -7.87 -27.23 -3.84
N PRO A 643 -7.04 -26.66 -2.94
CA PRO A 643 -7.37 -25.43 -2.23
C PRO A 643 -7.85 -24.28 -3.13
N SER A 644 -7.31 -24.14 -4.34
CA SER A 644 -7.76 -23.20 -5.37
C SER A 644 -9.21 -23.37 -5.82
N GLU A 645 -9.85 -24.49 -5.50
CA GLU A 645 -11.25 -24.79 -5.83
C GLU A 645 -12.20 -24.45 -4.66
N TRP A 646 -11.67 -24.18 -3.46
CA TRP A 646 -12.46 -23.85 -2.27
C TRP A 646 -13.15 -22.49 -2.38
N PHE A 647 -12.51 -21.57 -3.11
CA PHE A 647 -12.98 -20.19 -3.33
C PHE A 647 -13.50 -19.98 -4.76
N ALA A 648 -13.56 -21.04 -5.59
CA ALA A 648 -14.18 -20.93 -6.89
C ALA A 648 -15.69 -20.68 -6.72
N LYS A 649 -16.21 -19.63 -7.33
CA LYS A 649 -17.66 -19.38 -7.39
C LYS A 649 -18.38 -20.65 -7.83
N PRO A 650 -19.55 -20.97 -7.26
CA PRO A 650 -20.38 -22.02 -7.79
C PRO A 650 -20.60 -21.78 -9.29
N LYS A 651 -20.37 -22.83 -10.11
CA LYS A 651 -20.48 -22.73 -11.59
C LYS A 651 -21.89 -22.46 -12.13
N ASP A 652 -22.85 -22.28 -11.25
CA ASP A 652 -24.27 -22.17 -11.59
C ASP A 652 -24.81 -20.73 -11.59
N GLU A 653 -23.93 -19.73 -11.47
CA GLU A 653 -24.30 -18.29 -11.53
C GLU A 653 -23.44 -17.50 -12.55
N GLU A 654 -23.23 -18.06 -13.76
CA GLU A 654 -22.80 -17.28 -14.92
C GLU A 654 -24.01 -16.77 -15.72
#